data_f5839f7d9c7770f9aa56f382d471d51b
#
_entry.id   f5839f7d9c7770f9aa56f382d471d51b
#
_cell.length_a   1.000
_cell.length_b   1.000
_cell.length_c   1.000
_cell.angle_alpha   90.00
_cell.angle_beta   90.00
_cell.angle_gamma   90.00
#
_symmetry.space_group_name_H-M   'P 1'
#
loop_
_entity.id
_entity.type
_entity.pdbx_description
1 polymer ?
#
loop_
_entity_poly.entity_id
_entity_poly.type
_entity_poly.pdbx_seq_one_letter_code
_entity_poly.pdbx_strand_id
1 'polypeptide(L)'
;MKKLTSQNLGPMLAEHLPNTDFVLILNALIEFLRQGGKKRASVRFNLLLNSLEQDENLCRQFSQRFYGWLAQVHVYPALVKLGIFSRHSFTREMSIRIYERFSPSYKDFGNLREVFLYLFHSENDEKWLQQISLKQWLTLSRLLHRHTDAALLQMASRQLVQARLRAMEMLAIWIASEALEPDLIRLAPKLLEADSAFVALQRETAKLTEHYCNDTAPYDTAHLEVMFDQCRTQIDYLRRRGTGAGSGSSVKVAHLLERLQQTLDRLKLLIDIQTHPEDNRFKLTLLHSLTYAAVEQYSTRYLRRSSIRMLAKSITENKSQHGEHYITRNKREYLNMFFSAAGGGILIALMALHKIHIGTLGFGQFATSVLSGLNYGIGFMLIHMLHCTVATKQPAMTAASFAEQVELNERGRAVENKLAKLLIDVCRSQSVAVFGNVTIAILLACIVSAAYAANTQQPLLDAHTVAYQMKSVDIITQPTLWYAAIAGLWLFCSGIIAGFFDNRADYLDLRNRLTINPLLRKIMPAKARHAFAAYMHRHYGSLTGNFIFGMLLGMTGFFGHLLDLPLDIRHVAFSSANLGYAVVSGNLGAKAFLLGLAGVLAIGAVNLMVSFTLALFVALRSRGTKISSISKLLNSVWTQIKANPLLLVYPVQAKDGQENK
;
A
#
# COMPACT_ATOMS: atom_id res chain seq x y z
N MET A 1 -35.43 -22.12 -9.77
CA MET A 1 -35.01 -23.39 -10.41
C MET A 1 -34.49 -24.35 -9.36
N LYS A 2 -34.83 -25.65 -9.47
CA LYS A 2 -34.17 -26.70 -8.67
C LYS A 2 -32.67 -26.76 -9.02
N LYS A 3 -31.86 -27.24 -8.10
CA LYS A 3 -30.41 -27.31 -8.27
C LYS A 3 -30.02 -28.25 -9.42
N LEU A 4 -29.26 -27.75 -10.41
CA LEU A 4 -28.76 -28.58 -11.51
C LEU A 4 -27.73 -29.58 -10.99
N THR A 5 -27.86 -30.83 -11.42
CA THR A 5 -26.95 -31.94 -11.12
C THR A 5 -26.51 -32.63 -12.40
N SER A 6 -25.47 -33.45 -12.33
CA SER A 6 -24.98 -34.20 -13.49
C SER A 6 -26.01 -35.13 -14.12
N GLN A 7 -27.02 -35.57 -13.35
CA GLN A 7 -28.04 -36.54 -13.79
C GLN A 7 -29.29 -35.88 -14.36
N ASN A 8 -29.57 -34.61 -13.98
CA ASN A 8 -30.81 -33.90 -14.38
C ASN A 8 -30.57 -32.71 -15.31
N LEU A 9 -29.34 -32.52 -15.82
CA LEU A 9 -28.97 -31.32 -16.59
C LEU A 9 -29.84 -31.12 -17.85
N GLY A 10 -29.91 -32.12 -18.73
CA GLY A 10 -30.69 -32.04 -19.97
C GLY A 10 -32.21 -31.85 -19.73
N PRO A 11 -32.83 -32.75 -18.95
CA PRO A 11 -34.27 -32.62 -18.65
C PRO A 11 -34.67 -31.29 -18.00
N MET A 12 -33.89 -30.82 -17.05
CA MET A 12 -34.14 -29.53 -16.38
C MET A 12 -33.99 -28.33 -17.31
N LEU A 13 -32.98 -28.37 -18.19
CA LEU A 13 -32.84 -27.31 -19.22
C LEU A 13 -34.04 -27.32 -20.17
N ALA A 14 -34.46 -28.48 -20.66
CA ALA A 14 -35.63 -28.60 -21.55
C ALA A 14 -36.92 -28.07 -20.92
N GLU A 15 -37.14 -28.35 -19.63
CA GLU A 15 -38.33 -27.89 -18.88
C GLU A 15 -38.34 -26.36 -18.68
N HIS A 16 -37.18 -25.75 -18.40
CA HIS A 16 -37.11 -24.33 -18.02
C HIS A 16 -36.86 -23.38 -19.20
N LEU A 17 -36.23 -23.84 -20.28
CA LEU A 17 -35.92 -23.00 -21.47
C LEU A 17 -37.12 -22.23 -22.04
N PRO A 18 -38.33 -22.80 -22.18
CA PRO A 18 -39.44 -22.07 -22.77
C PRO A 18 -39.97 -20.91 -21.92
N ASN A 19 -40.01 -21.08 -20.59
CA ASN A 19 -40.79 -20.24 -19.68
C ASN A 19 -39.97 -19.39 -18.71
N THR A 20 -38.63 -19.55 -18.67
CA THR A 20 -37.77 -18.85 -17.71
C THR A 20 -36.91 -17.78 -18.42
N ASP A 21 -36.64 -16.66 -17.74
CA ASP A 21 -35.68 -15.67 -18.22
C ASP A 21 -34.32 -16.32 -18.49
N PHE A 22 -33.72 -16.00 -19.64
CA PHE A 22 -32.51 -16.67 -20.07
C PHE A 22 -31.31 -16.38 -19.12
N VAL A 23 -31.26 -15.20 -18.50
CA VAL A 23 -30.20 -14.87 -17.52
C VAL A 23 -30.28 -15.75 -16.26
N LEU A 24 -31.53 -16.14 -15.85
CA LEU A 24 -31.70 -17.08 -14.74
C LEU A 24 -31.23 -18.49 -15.10
N ILE A 25 -31.40 -18.90 -16.37
CA ILE A 25 -30.85 -20.18 -16.86
C ILE A 25 -29.34 -20.14 -16.90
N LEU A 26 -28.72 -19.04 -17.39
CA LEU A 26 -27.28 -18.84 -17.36
C LEU A 26 -26.74 -18.89 -15.92
N ASN A 27 -27.43 -18.26 -14.97
CA ASN A 27 -27.04 -18.32 -13.57
C ASN A 27 -27.05 -19.77 -13.02
N ALA A 28 -28.08 -20.55 -13.34
CA ALA A 28 -28.14 -21.94 -12.91
C ALA A 28 -27.02 -22.79 -13.52
N LEU A 29 -26.65 -22.55 -14.79
CA LEU A 29 -25.51 -23.19 -15.45
C LEU A 29 -24.18 -22.80 -14.80
N ILE A 30 -23.97 -21.51 -14.50
CA ILE A 30 -22.76 -21.02 -13.83
C ILE A 30 -22.68 -21.61 -12.41
N GLU A 31 -23.77 -21.67 -11.67
CA GLU A 31 -23.82 -22.35 -10.36
C GLU A 31 -23.48 -23.84 -10.48
N PHE A 32 -23.97 -24.51 -11.50
CA PHE A 32 -23.60 -25.90 -11.78
C PHE A 32 -22.10 -26.05 -12.03
N LEU A 33 -21.48 -25.18 -12.83
CA LEU A 33 -20.04 -25.21 -13.09
C LEU A 33 -19.23 -24.85 -11.84
N ARG A 34 -19.66 -23.85 -11.09
CA ARG A 34 -19.04 -23.38 -9.82
C ARG A 34 -18.96 -24.47 -8.77
N GLN A 35 -19.99 -25.31 -8.61
CA GLN A 35 -20.02 -26.44 -7.68
C GLN A 35 -18.94 -27.49 -7.99
N GLY A 36 -18.45 -27.58 -9.23
CA GLY A 36 -17.32 -28.42 -9.62
C GLY A 36 -15.99 -27.97 -9.03
N GLY A 37 -15.90 -26.71 -8.65
CA GLY A 37 -14.68 -26.08 -8.20
C GLY A 37 -13.56 -26.16 -9.24
N LYS A 38 -12.35 -25.86 -8.81
CA LYS A 38 -11.18 -25.78 -9.69
C LYS A 38 -10.85 -27.10 -10.42
N LYS A 39 -11.16 -28.26 -9.84
CA LYS A 39 -10.74 -29.56 -10.42
C LYS A 39 -11.77 -30.19 -11.36
N ARG A 40 -13.04 -29.84 -11.29
CA ARG A 40 -14.14 -30.52 -12.01
C ARG A 40 -14.92 -29.60 -12.97
N ALA A 41 -14.57 -28.31 -13.07
CA ALA A 41 -15.30 -27.38 -13.94
C ALA A 41 -15.24 -27.81 -15.42
N SER A 42 -14.06 -28.19 -15.92
CA SER A 42 -13.89 -28.69 -17.29
C SER A 42 -14.71 -29.97 -17.56
N VAL A 43 -14.79 -30.90 -16.58
CA VAL A 43 -15.59 -32.11 -16.69
C VAL A 43 -17.09 -31.77 -16.75
N ARG A 44 -17.55 -30.87 -15.90
CA ARG A 44 -18.96 -30.41 -15.91
C ARG A 44 -19.31 -29.64 -17.18
N PHE A 45 -18.37 -28.90 -17.73
CA PHE A 45 -18.56 -28.24 -19.01
C PHE A 45 -18.72 -29.27 -20.16
N ASN A 46 -17.96 -30.36 -20.12
CA ASN A 46 -18.14 -31.45 -21.07
C ASN A 46 -19.51 -32.15 -20.91
N LEU A 47 -20.03 -32.28 -19.68
CA LEU A 47 -21.38 -32.81 -19.47
C LEU A 47 -22.44 -31.90 -20.13
N LEU A 48 -22.27 -30.56 -20.03
CA LEU A 48 -23.13 -29.62 -20.73
C LEU A 48 -23.04 -29.80 -22.26
N LEU A 49 -21.81 -29.90 -22.82
CA LEU A 49 -21.62 -30.14 -24.25
C LEU A 49 -22.30 -31.42 -24.70
N ASN A 50 -22.09 -32.54 -23.99
CA ASN A 50 -22.68 -33.82 -24.31
C ASN A 50 -24.21 -33.78 -24.24
N SER A 51 -24.82 -33.08 -23.26
CA SER A 51 -26.27 -32.93 -23.16
C SER A 51 -26.85 -32.15 -24.34
N LEU A 52 -26.13 -31.14 -24.85
CA LEU A 52 -26.53 -30.36 -26.02
C LEU A 52 -26.30 -31.15 -27.34
N GLU A 53 -25.30 -32.00 -27.42
CA GLU A 53 -25.02 -32.84 -28.59
C GLU A 53 -26.01 -34.01 -28.73
N GLN A 54 -26.48 -34.58 -27.60
CA GLN A 54 -27.38 -35.73 -27.57
C GLN A 54 -28.85 -35.36 -27.90
N ASP A 55 -29.26 -34.13 -27.59
CA ASP A 55 -30.64 -33.65 -27.83
C ASP A 55 -30.61 -32.41 -28.75
N GLU A 56 -30.88 -32.66 -30.03
CA GLU A 56 -30.88 -31.62 -31.06
C GLU A 56 -31.97 -30.56 -30.82
N ASN A 57 -33.14 -30.94 -30.29
CA ASN A 57 -34.19 -30.00 -29.97
C ASN A 57 -33.81 -29.06 -28.82
N LEU A 58 -33.24 -29.62 -27.77
CA LEU A 58 -32.68 -28.85 -26.65
C LEU A 58 -31.60 -27.89 -27.14
N CYS A 59 -30.68 -28.35 -27.99
CA CYS A 59 -29.63 -27.53 -28.56
C CYS A 59 -30.18 -26.37 -29.36
N ARG A 60 -31.17 -26.62 -30.22
CA ARG A 60 -31.85 -25.59 -31.04
C ARG A 60 -32.54 -24.54 -30.16
N GLN A 61 -33.33 -24.97 -29.18
CA GLN A 61 -34.01 -24.06 -28.25
C GLN A 61 -33.00 -23.21 -27.46
N PHE A 62 -31.94 -23.84 -26.92
CA PHE A 62 -30.91 -23.12 -26.19
C PHE A 62 -30.18 -22.10 -27.07
N SER A 63 -29.85 -22.49 -28.29
CA SER A 63 -29.12 -21.63 -29.25
C SER A 63 -29.95 -20.42 -29.67
N GLN A 64 -31.23 -20.63 -30.01
CA GLN A 64 -32.13 -19.53 -30.34
C GLN A 64 -32.33 -18.55 -29.19
N ARG A 65 -32.50 -19.07 -27.95
CA ARG A 65 -32.65 -18.23 -26.75
C ARG A 65 -31.36 -17.46 -26.45
N PHE A 66 -30.20 -18.11 -26.59
CA PHE A 66 -28.89 -17.46 -26.37
C PHE A 66 -28.67 -16.31 -27.35
N TYR A 67 -28.80 -16.56 -28.66
CA TYR A 67 -28.57 -15.51 -29.65
C TYR A 67 -29.69 -14.46 -29.67
N GLY A 68 -30.92 -14.84 -29.32
CA GLY A 68 -32.04 -13.89 -29.14
C GLY A 68 -31.78 -12.93 -27.98
N TRP A 69 -31.30 -13.44 -26.85
CA TRP A 69 -30.85 -12.61 -25.74
C TRP A 69 -29.66 -11.75 -26.12
N LEU A 70 -28.63 -12.33 -26.78
CA LEU A 70 -27.42 -11.62 -27.18
C LEU A 70 -27.71 -10.49 -28.19
N ALA A 71 -28.71 -10.62 -29.04
CA ALA A 71 -29.16 -9.59 -29.98
C ALA A 71 -29.87 -8.40 -29.30
N GLN A 72 -30.38 -8.58 -28.08
CA GLN A 72 -31.13 -7.56 -27.34
C GLN A 72 -30.34 -6.91 -26.20
N VAL A 73 -29.38 -7.65 -25.57
CA VAL A 73 -28.65 -7.16 -24.42
C VAL A 73 -27.70 -6.02 -24.78
N HIS A 74 -27.68 -4.97 -23.95
CA HIS A 74 -26.76 -3.84 -24.12
C HIS A 74 -25.32 -4.22 -23.70
N VAL A 75 -24.48 -4.60 -24.67
CA VAL A 75 -23.11 -5.07 -24.47
C VAL A 75 -22.14 -3.92 -24.14
N TYR A 76 -22.34 -2.74 -24.73
CA TYR A 76 -21.48 -1.57 -24.62
C TYR A 76 -21.07 -1.20 -23.18
N PRO A 77 -21.97 -1.15 -22.16
CA PRO A 77 -21.58 -0.78 -20.80
C PRO A 77 -20.59 -1.75 -20.16
N ALA A 78 -20.66 -3.04 -20.49
CA ALA A 78 -19.71 -4.03 -20.01
C ALA A 78 -18.30 -3.79 -20.57
N LEU A 79 -18.20 -3.49 -21.88
CA LEU A 79 -16.92 -3.26 -22.54
C LEU A 79 -16.19 -2.02 -22.01
N VAL A 80 -16.94 -0.96 -21.68
CA VAL A 80 -16.37 0.34 -21.31
C VAL A 80 -16.15 0.49 -19.79
N LYS A 81 -17.04 -0.07 -18.95
CA LYS A 81 -17.02 0.22 -17.51
C LYS A 81 -16.51 -0.94 -16.64
N LEU A 82 -16.72 -2.20 -17.06
CA LEU A 82 -16.41 -3.34 -16.21
C LEU A 82 -14.90 -3.58 -16.19
N GLY A 83 -14.29 -3.50 -14.99
CA GLY A 83 -12.85 -3.70 -14.78
C GLY A 83 -11.98 -2.48 -15.02
N ILE A 84 -12.56 -1.32 -15.24
CA ILE A 84 -11.87 -0.04 -15.30
C ILE A 84 -12.19 0.71 -14.01
N PHE A 85 -11.17 1.21 -13.32
CA PHE A 85 -11.35 1.92 -12.06
C PHE A 85 -12.29 3.12 -12.21
N SER A 86 -13.12 3.34 -11.19
CA SER A 86 -14.00 4.51 -11.16
C SER A 86 -13.19 5.80 -10.94
N ARG A 87 -13.76 6.96 -11.31
CA ARG A 87 -13.18 8.27 -10.99
C ARG A 87 -13.33 8.65 -9.51
N HIS A 88 -14.00 7.83 -8.72
CA HIS A 88 -14.25 8.12 -7.32
C HIS A 88 -13.04 7.86 -6.44
N SER A 89 -12.93 8.61 -5.35
CA SER A 89 -11.93 8.37 -4.32
C SER A 89 -12.16 7.02 -3.62
N PHE A 90 -11.09 6.46 -3.04
CA PHE A 90 -11.16 5.20 -2.29
C PHE A 90 -12.29 5.15 -1.24
N THR A 91 -12.44 6.24 -0.47
CA THR A 91 -13.47 6.31 0.59
C THR A 91 -14.88 6.22 0.03
N ARG A 92 -15.16 6.91 -1.07
CA ARG A 92 -16.46 6.86 -1.74
C ARG A 92 -16.72 5.48 -2.36
N GLU A 93 -15.73 4.91 -3.02
CA GLU A 93 -15.84 3.57 -3.60
C GLU A 93 -16.06 2.49 -2.51
N MET A 94 -15.37 2.60 -1.39
CA MET A 94 -15.57 1.71 -0.23
C MET A 94 -16.99 1.85 0.34
N SER A 95 -17.45 3.10 0.51
CA SER A 95 -18.80 3.38 0.99
C SER A 95 -19.87 2.80 0.07
N ILE A 96 -19.72 2.96 -1.26
CA ILE A 96 -20.63 2.38 -2.26
C ILE A 96 -20.67 0.85 -2.12
N ARG A 97 -19.52 0.18 -2.04
CA ARG A 97 -19.45 -1.30 -1.92
C ARG A 97 -20.05 -1.81 -0.61
N ILE A 98 -19.84 -1.08 0.48
CA ILE A 98 -20.46 -1.42 1.78
C ILE A 98 -21.97 -1.22 1.71
N TYR A 99 -22.44 -0.10 1.16
CA TYR A 99 -23.86 0.17 1.00
C TYR A 99 -24.57 -0.86 0.11
N GLU A 100 -23.97 -1.20 -1.04
CA GLU A 100 -24.45 -2.22 -1.96
C GLU A 100 -24.62 -3.60 -1.30
N ARG A 101 -23.81 -3.88 -0.27
CA ARG A 101 -23.90 -5.13 0.50
C ARG A 101 -25.11 -5.18 1.42
N PHE A 102 -25.53 -4.02 1.96
CA PHE A 102 -26.69 -3.91 2.86
C PHE A 102 -28.00 -3.64 2.09
N SER A 103 -27.91 -2.91 0.98
CA SER A 103 -29.02 -2.55 0.12
C SER A 103 -28.63 -2.78 -1.33
N PRO A 104 -28.71 -4.04 -1.84
CA PRO A 104 -28.35 -4.36 -3.20
C PRO A 104 -29.21 -3.61 -4.20
N SER A 105 -28.60 -2.99 -5.19
CA SER A 105 -29.32 -2.31 -6.28
C SER A 105 -30.03 -3.32 -7.19
N TYR A 106 -31.12 -2.88 -7.80
CA TYR A 106 -31.80 -3.65 -8.83
C TYR A 106 -30.83 -3.97 -9.99
N LYS A 107 -30.85 -5.21 -10.48
CA LYS A 107 -30.03 -5.65 -11.61
C LYS A 107 -30.87 -5.66 -12.89
N ASP A 108 -30.48 -4.81 -13.82
CA ASP A 108 -31.09 -4.77 -15.15
C ASP A 108 -30.50 -5.86 -16.04
N PHE A 109 -31.28 -6.90 -16.35
CA PHE A 109 -30.84 -8.01 -17.19
C PHE A 109 -30.75 -7.64 -18.69
N GLY A 110 -31.24 -6.48 -19.08
CA GLY A 110 -30.99 -5.88 -20.39
C GLY A 110 -29.60 -5.29 -20.56
N ASN A 111 -28.80 -5.19 -19.47
CA ASN A 111 -27.45 -4.64 -19.45
C ASN A 111 -26.42 -5.72 -19.13
N LEU A 112 -25.54 -6.02 -20.09
CA LEU A 112 -24.54 -7.08 -19.94
C LEU A 112 -23.60 -6.86 -18.73
N ARG A 113 -23.31 -5.61 -18.37
CA ARG A 113 -22.51 -5.31 -17.17
C ARG A 113 -23.20 -5.83 -15.90
N GLU A 114 -24.49 -5.54 -15.74
CA GLU A 114 -25.26 -5.98 -14.57
C GLU A 114 -25.45 -7.51 -14.57
N VAL A 115 -25.59 -8.12 -15.76
CA VAL A 115 -25.61 -9.57 -15.92
C VAL A 115 -24.29 -10.21 -15.45
N PHE A 116 -23.13 -9.68 -15.86
CA PHE A 116 -21.84 -10.19 -15.35
C PHE A 116 -21.72 -10.07 -13.84
N LEU A 117 -22.15 -8.94 -13.27
CA LEU A 117 -22.15 -8.72 -11.84
C LEU A 117 -23.10 -9.66 -11.08
N TYR A 118 -24.22 -10.05 -11.72
CA TYR A 118 -25.14 -11.03 -11.15
C TYR A 118 -24.60 -12.46 -11.21
N LEU A 119 -23.98 -12.84 -12.33
CA LEU A 119 -23.50 -14.19 -12.59
C LEU A 119 -22.19 -14.51 -11.84
N PHE A 120 -21.24 -13.56 -11.80
CA PHE A 120 -19.88 -13.76 -11.29
C PHE A 120 -19.64 -12.93 -10.03
N HIS A 121 -19.88 -13.55 -8.88
CA HIS A 121 -19.75 -12.90 -7.56
C HIS A 121 -18.83 -13.64 -6.57
N SER A 122 -18.37 -14.85 -6.92
CA SER A 122 -17.53 -15.67 -6.07
C SER A 122 -16.03 -15.48 -6.38
N GLU A 123 -15.18 -15.35 -5.36
CA GLU A 123 -13.71 -15.27 -5.51
C GLU A 123 -13.09 -16.48 -6.23
N ASN A 124 -13.85 -17.56 -6.39
CA ASN A 124 -13.41 -18.77 -7.11
C ASN A 124 -13.83 -18.80 -8.58
N ASP A 125 -14.64 -17.84 -9.05
CA ASP A 125 -15.20 -17.89 -10.40
C ASP A 125 -14.11 -17.79 -11.47
N GLU A 126 -13.12 -16.93 -11.30
CA GLU A 126 -11.94 -16.86 -12.16
C GLU A 126 -11.21 -18.20 -12.25
N LYS A 127 -11.00 -18.86 -11.11
CA LYS A 127 -10.17 -20.08 -11.02
C LYS A 127 -10.77 -21.28 -11.74
N TRP A 128 -12.09 -21.44 -11.68
CA TRP A 128 -12.73 -22.56 -12.37
C TRP A 128 -12.94 -22.23 -13.86
N LEU A 129 -13.19 -20.96 -14.21
CA LEU A 129 -13.35 -20.52 -15.60
C LEU A 129 -12.06 -20.77 -16.41
N GLN A 130 -10.89 -20.50 -15.83
CA GLN A 130 -9.59 -20.74 -16.45
C GLN A 130 -9.29 -22.23 -16.72
N GLN A 131 -10.03 -23.16 -16.13
CA GLN A 131 -9.87 -24.60 -16.40
C GLN A 131 -10.62 -25.07 -17.66
N ILE A 132 -11.53 -24.25 -18.18
CA ILE A 132 -12.26 -24.57 -19.41
C ILE A 132 -11.37 -24.18 -20.59
N SER A 133 -10.97 -25.18 -21.38
CA SER A 133 -10.05 -24.98 -22.50
C SER A 133 -10.69 -24.23 -23.66
N LEU A 134 -9.89 -23.54 -24.45
CA LEU A 134 -10.32 -22.89 -25.70
C LEU A 134 -11.06 -23.89 -26.61
N LYS A 135 -10.59 -25.14 -26.70
CA LYS A 135 -11.22 -26.18 -27.51
C LYS A 135 -12.67 -26.44 -27.06
N GLN A 136 -12.94 -26.48 -25.77
CA GLN A 136 -14.30 -26.67 -25.23
C GLN A 136 -15.22 -25.47 -25.57
N TRP A 137 -14.72 -24.24 -25.42
CA TRP A 137 -15.44 -23.02 -25.82
C TRP A 137 -15.75 -23.00 -27.31
N LEU A 138 -14.80 -23.41 -28.17
CA LEU A 138 -15.00 -23.49 -29.61
C LEU A 138 -16.02 -24.59 -29.99
N THR A 139 -16.05 -25.69 -29.25
CA THR A 139 -17.06 -26.73 -29.46
C THR A 139 -18.44 -26.22 -29.11
N LEU A 140 -18.61 -25.54 -27.96
CA LEU A 140 -19.88 -24.90 -27.62
C LEU A 140 -20.31 -23.88 -28.67
N SER A 141 -19.41 -22.99 -29.08
CA SER A 141 -19.68 -21.97 -30.10
C SER A 141 -20.15 -22.58 -31.42
N ARG A 142 -19.50 -23.65 -31.90
CA ARG A 142 -19.88 -24.36 -33.12
C ARG A 142 -21.26 -25.02 -33.03
N LEU A 143 -21.55 -25.66 -31.88
CA LEU A 143 -22.85 -26.27 -31.64
C LEU A 143 -23.95 -25.23 -31.68
N LEU A 144 -23.79 -24.13 -30.94
CA LEU A 144 -24.79 -23.06 -30.88
C LEU A 144 -24.99 -22.38 -32.27
N HIS A 145 -23.89 -22.15 -32.97
CA HIS A 145 -23.93 -21.54 -34.30
C HIS A 145 -24.67 -22.40 -35.33
N ARG A 146 -24.46 -23.73 -35.28
CA ARG A 146 -25.07 -24.69 -36.21
C ARG A 146 -26.60 -24.77 -36.09
N HIS A 147 -27.12 -24.55 -34.88
CA HIS A 147 -28.55 -24.73 -34.57
C HIS A 147 -29.32 -23.41 -34.42
N THR A 148 -28.75 -22.29 -34.90
CA THR A 148 -29.38 -20.96 -34.85
C THR A 148 -29.70 -20.46 -36.26
N ASP A 149 -30.81 -19.75 -36.40
CA ASP A 149 -31.22 -19.14 -37.64
C ASP A 149 -30.20 -18.08 -38.12
N ALA A 150 -29.93 -18.04 -39.43
CA ALA A 150 -28.96 -17.12 -40.03
C ALA A 150 -29.28 -15.64 -39.76
N ALA A 151 -30.56 -15.28 -39.82
CA ALA A 151 -31.01 -13.91 -39.52
C ALA A 151 -30.70 -13.49 -38.08
N LEU A 152 -30.93 -14.37 -37.10
CA LEU A 152 -30.67 -14.11 -35.69
C LEU A 152 -29.19 -14.02 -35.42
N LEU A 153 -28.38 -14.87 -36.04
CA LEU A 153 -26.90 -14.81 -35.97
C LEU A 153 -26.37 -13.48 -36.51
N GLN A 154 -26.93 -13.03 -37.64
CA GLN A 154 -26.52 -11.76 -38.24
C GLN A 154 -26.90 -10.57 -37.37
N MET A 155 -28.11 -10.57 -36.75
CA MET A 155 -28.51 -9.54 -35.80
C MET A 155 -27.59 -9.46 -34.60
N ALA A 156 -27.30 -10.59 -33.93
CA ALA A 156 -26.42 -10.65 -32.78
C ALA A 156 -24.97 -10.22 -33.13
N SER A 157 -24.45 -10.67 -34.27
CA SER A 157 -23.13 -10.29 -34.76
C SER A 157 -23.04 -8.78 -35.02
N ARG A 158 -24.02 -8.19 -35.73
CA ARG A 158 -24.04 -6.74 -35.98
C ARG A 158 -24.07 -5.94 -34.67
N GLN A 159 -24.90 -6.34 -33.71
CA GLN A 159 -24.96 -5.70 -32.40
C GLN A 159 -23.59 -5.74 -31.68
N LEU A 160 -22.96 -6.90 -31.65
CA LEU A 160 -21.65 -7.07 -31.00
C LEU A 160 -20.56 -6.21 -31.67
N VAL A 161 -20.53 -6.16 -33.02
CA VAL A 161 -19.58 -5.33 -33.76
C VAL A 161 -19.83 -3.85 -33.47
N GLN A 162 -21.08 -3.37 -33.58
CA GLN A 162 -21.40 -1.98 -33.30
C GLN A 162 -21.09 -1.57 -31.86
N ALA A 163 -21.44 -2.42 -30.89
CA ALA A 163 -21.10 -2.17 -29.48
C ALA A 163 -19.59 -2.09 -29.26
N ARG A 164 -18.80 -2.92 -29.94
CA ARG A 164 -17.34 -2.93 -29.86
C ARG A 164 -16.74 -1.67 -30.49
N LEU A 165 -17.15 -1.28 -31.69
CA LEU A 165 -16.66 -0.06 -32.36
C LEU A 165 -16.96 1.19 -31.52
N ARG A 166 -18.18 1.33 -31.01
CA ARG A 166 -18.53 2.42 -30.07
C ARG A 166 -17.72 2.39 -28.79
N ALA A 167 -17.41 1.19 -28.27
CA ALA A 167 -16.58 1.06 -27.08
C ALA A 167 -15.12 1.47 -27.34
N MET A 168 -14.56 1.12 -28.49
CA MET A 168 -13.21 1.52 -28.90
C MET A 168 -13.09 3.04 -29.00
N GLU A 169 -14.02 3.69 -29.68
CA GLU A 169 -14.07 5.14 -29.79
C GLU A 169 -14.14 5.83 -28.42
N MET A 170 -15.06 5.38 -27.56
CA MET A 170 -15.22 5.97 -26.23
C MET A 170 -14.00 5.77 -25.34
N LEU A 171 -13.36 4.59 -25.36
CA LEU A 171 -12.15 4.31 -24.60
C LEU A 171 -10.99 5.18 -25.08
N ALA A 172 -10.84 5.38 -26.39
CA ALA A 172 -9.82 6.26 -26.96
C ALA A 172 -10.02 7.72 -26.53
N ILE A 173 -11.27 8.22 -26.54
CA ILE A 173 -11.63 9.54 -26.05
C ILE A 173 -11.30 9.67 -24.54
N TRP A 174 -11.58 8.65 -23.76
CA TRP A 174 -11.26 8.67 -22.32
C TRP A 174 -9.75 8.70 -22.07
N ILE A 175 -8.96 7.93 -22.84
CA ILE A 175 -7.49 7.96 -22.76
C ILE A 175 -6.96 9.37 -23.02
N ALA A 176 -7.40 10.01 -24.11
CA ALA A 176 -6.99 11.38 -24.44
C ALA A 176 -7.46 12.38 -23.38
N SER A 177 -8.69 12.26 -22.87
CA SER A 177 -9.23 13.13 -21.82
C SER A 177 -8.52 12.98 -20.49
N GLU A 178 -8.18 11.77 -20.06
CA GLU A 178 -7.48 11.54 -18.78
C GLU A 178 -6.04 12.00 -18.80
N ALA A 179 -5.39 11.96 -19.94
CA ALA A 179 -4.06 12.52 -20.10
C ALA A 179 -3.99 14.04 -19.80
N LEU A 180 -5.13 14.73 -19.92
CA LEU A 180 -5.26 16.16 -19.63
C LEU A 180 -5.62 16.46 -18.15
N GLU A 181 -5.68 15.47 -17.27
CA GLU A 181 -5.91 15.72 -15.84
C GLU A 181 -4.80 16.60 -15.25
N PRO A 182 -5.14 17.65 -14.47
CA PRO A 182 -4.16 18.61 -13.95
C PRO A 182 -3.02 17.96 -13.16
N ASP A 183 -3.30 16.85 -12.47
CA ASP A 183 -2.30 16.11 -11.72
C ASP A 183 -1.26 15.42 -12.63
N LEU A 184 -1.64 14.96 -13.82
CA LEU A 184 -0.72 14.38 -14.80
C LEU A 184 0.04 15.46 -15.58
N ILE A 185 -0.64 16.56 -15.96
CA ILE A 185 -0.02 17.71 -16.61
C ILE A 185 1.09 18.30 -15.74
N ARG A 186 0.86 18.40 -14.42
CA ARG A 186 1.89 18.86 -13.47
C ARG A 186 3.15 17.99 -13.51
N LEU A 187 3.01 16.69 -13.69
CA LEU A 187 4.15 15.77 -13.80
C LEU A 187 4.86 15.87 -15.15
N ALA A 188 4.11 16.10 -16.21
CA ALA A 188 4.63 16.21 -17.57
C ALA A 188 3.88 17.28 -18.37
N PRO A 189 4.31 18.57 -18.32
CA PRO A 189 3.68 19.65 -19.08
C PRO A 189 3.57 19.39 -20.59
N LYS A 190 4.46 18.57 -21.13
CA LYS A 190 4.43 18.14 -22.54
C LYS A 190 3.16 17.40 -22.96
N LEU A 191 2.35 16.92 -22.01
CA LEU A 191 1.03 16.33 -22.32
C LEU A 191 0.04 17.32 -22.93
N LEU A 192 0.30 18.62 -22.79
CA LEU A 192 -0.51 19.68 -23.42
C LEU A 192 -0.16 19.92 -24.91
N GLU A 193 0.92 19.33 -25.40
CA GLU A 193 1.30 19.44 -26.79
C GLU A 193 0.28 18.70 -27.68
N ALA A 194 0.01 19.28 -28.87
CA ALA A 194 -0.99 18.73 -29.80
C ALA A 194 -0.67 17.31 -30.29
N ASP A 195 0.61 16.93 -30.27
CA ASP A 195 1.11 15.62 -30.72
C ASP A 195 1.36 14.64 -29.57
N SER A 196 0.64 14.80 -28.46
CA SER A 196 0.67 13.84 -27.37
C SER A 196 0.29 12.43 -27.89
N ALA A 197 1.04 11.40 -27.47
CA ALA A 197 0.80 10.01 -27.87
C ALA A 197 -0.65 9.54 -27.61
N PHE A 198 -1.28 10.05 -26.55
CA PHE A 198 -2.68 9.72 -26.21
C PHE A 198 -3.68 10.34 -27.18
N VAL A 199 -3.43 11.56 -27.65
CA VAL A 199 -4.25 12.23 -28.67
C VAL A 199 -4.03 11.60 -30.04
N ALA A 200 -2.78 11.25 -30.37
CA ALA A 200 -2.46 10.53 -31.61
C ALA A 200 -3.18 9.17 -31.67
N LEU A 201 -3.15 8.39 -30.57
CA LEU A 201 -3.87 7.12 -30.47
C LEU A 201 -5.38 7.31 -30.66
N GLN A 202 -5.98 8.36 -30.10
CA GLN A 202 -7.42 8.64 -30.29
C GLN A 202 -7.75 8.91 -31.76
N ARG A 203 -6.93 9.71 -32.46
CA ARG A 203 -7.14 10.01 -33.89
C ARG A 203 -7.04 8.75 -34.76
N GLU A 204 -6.03 7.91 -34.51
CA GLU A 204 -5.87 6.67 -35.25
C GLU A 204 -6.99 5.65 -34.95
N THR A 205 -7.43 5.58 -33.69
CA THR A 205 -8.58 4.75 -33.33
C THR A 205 -9.88 5.22 -34.02
N ALA A 206 -10.07 6.54 -34.16
CA ALA A 206 -11.22 7.09 -34.87
C ALA A 206 -11.22 6.70 -36.34
N LYS A 207 -10.08 6.79 -37.03
CA LYS A 207 -9.92 6.33 -38.42
C LYS A 207 -10.23 4.84 -38.57
N LEU A 208 -9.72 4.01 -37.66
CA LEU A 208 -10.00 2.58 -37.66
C LEU A 208 -11.49 2.30 -37.47
N THR A 209 -12.16 2.98 -36.54
CA THR A 209 -13.59 2.77 -36.30
C THR A 209 -14.42 3.25 -37.46
N GLU A 210 -14.10 4.38 -38.08
CA GLU A 210 -14.72 4.89 -39.29
C GLU A 210 -14.58 3.91 -40.46
N HIS A 211 -13.36 3.35 -40.66
CA HIS A 211 -13.11 2.34 -41.68
C HIS A 211 -14.05 1.14 -41.52
N TYR A 212 -14.11 0.52 -40.31
CA TYR A 212 -14.96 -0.65 -40.08
C TYR A 212 -16.48 -0.34 -39.99
N CYS A 213 -16.88 0.91 -39.93
CA CYS A 213 -18.28 1.30 -40.13
C CYS A 213 -18.69 1.27 -41.62
N ASN A 214 -17.75 1.57 -42.53
CA ASN A 214 -17.99 1.75 -43.95
C ASN A 214 -17.51 0.55 -44.78
N ASP A 215 -16.47 -0.17 -44.32
CA ASP A 215 -15.84 -1.28 -45.05
C ASP A 215 -15.53 -2.45 -44.07
N THR A 216 -15.45 -3.66 -44.61
CA THR A 216 -15.07 -4.87 -43.89
C THR A 216 -13.65 -5.32 -44.21
N ALA A 217 -12.95 -4.61 -45.08
CA ALA A 217 -11.57 -4.93 -45.45
C ALA A 217 -10.61 -4.84 -44.26
N PRO A 218 -9.52 -5.61 -44.25
CA PRO A 218 -8.49 -5.49 -43.22
C PRO A 218 -7.89 -4.08 -43.17
N TYR A 219 -7.75 -3.52 -41.95
CA TYR A 219 -7.09 -2.25 -41.71
C TYR A 219 -5.64 -2.46 -41.30
N ASP A 220 -4.72 -1.65 -41.82
CA ASP A 220 -3.32 -1.70 -41.40
C ASP A 220 -3.17 -1.13 -39.98
N THR A 221 -2.78 -1.98 -39.04
CA THR A 221 -2.63 -1.64 -37.63
C THR A 221 -1.21 -1.28 -37.21
N ALA A 222 -0.22 -1.30 -38.13
CA ALA A 222 1.18 -1.07 -37.77
C ALA A 222 1.40 0.27 -37.05
N HIS A 223 0.74 1.32 -37.51
CA HIS A 223 0.83 2.64 -36.88
C HIS A 223 0.16 2.67 -35.50
N LEU A 224 -0.95 1.97 -35.33
CA LEU A 224 -1.62 1.83 -34.03
C LEU A 224 -0.74 1.11 -33.00
N GLU A 225 -0.02 0.07 -33.38
CA GLU A 225 0.92 -0.63 -32.47
C GLU A 225 2.01 0.31 -31.95
N VAL A 226 2.58 1.12 -32.81
CA VAL A 226 3.55 2.16 -32.42
C VAL A 226 2.93 3.15 -31.43
N MET A 227 1.70 3.61 -31.68
CA MET A 227 1.00 4.52 -30.76
C MET A 227 0.74 3.88 -29.40
N PHE A 228 0.37 2.60 -29.36
CA PHE A 228 0.20 1.87 -28.10
C PHE A 228 1.52 1.80 -27.30
N ASP A 229 2.64 1.50 -27.94
CA ASP A 229 3.93 1.43 -27.27
C ASP A 229 4.39 2.81 -26.78
N GLN A 230 4.13 3.86 -27.54
CA GLN A 230 4.39 5.24 -27.11
C GLN A 230 3.52 5.61 -25.89
N CYS A 231 2.24 5.25 -25.89
CA CYS A 231 1.36 5.47 -24.75
C CYS A 231 1.83 4.72 -23.51
N ARG A 232 2.24 3.46 -23.63
CA ARG A 232 2.80 2.67 -22.51
C ARG A 232 4.08 3.30 -21.98
N THR A 233 4.99 3.69 -22.86
CA THR A 233 6.25 4.38 -22.50
C THR A 233 5.95 5.68 -21.75
N GLN A 234 4.95 6.45 -22.19
CA GLN A 234 4.51 7.67 -21.53
C GLN A 234 3.90 7.41 -20.15
N ILE A 235 3.08 6.36 -20.00
CA ILE A 235 2.51 5.96 -18.70
C ILE A 235 3.64 5.55 -17.75
N ASP A 236 4.64 4.79 -18.20
CA ASP A 236 5.78 4.39 -17.39
C ASP A 236 6.68 5.57 -17.03
N TYR A 237 6.85 6.52 -17.92
CA TYR A 237 7.53 7.78 -17.62
C TYR A 237 6.79 8.58 -16.53
N LEU A 238 5.47 8.75 -16.67
CA LEU A 238 4.64 9.41 -15.66
C LEU A 238 4.65 8.68 -14.32
N ARG A 239 4.63 7.34 -14.35
CA ARG A 239 4.72 6.49 -13.14
C ARG A 239 6.05 6.71 -12.43
N ARG A 240 7.17 6.65 -13.14
CA ARG A 240 8.51 6.92 -12.58
C ARG A 240 8.63 8.35 -12.03
N ARG A 241 8.11 9.32 -12.75
CA ARG A 241 8.16 10.72 -12.33
C ARG A 241 7.21 11.02 -11.17
N GLY A 242 6.04 10.38 -11.11
CA GLY A 242 5.09 10.49 -10.01
C GLY A 242 5.52 9.78 -8.74
N THR A 243 6.54 8.90 -8.79
CA THR A 243 7.10 8.19 -7.63
C THR A 243 8.49 8.70 -7.26
N GLY A 244 9.13 9.51 -8.11
CA GLY A 244 10.47 10.06 -7.87
C GLY A 244 10.50 11.11 -6.76
N ALA A 245 11.67 11.25 -6.11
CA ALA A 245 11.90 12.27 -5.09
C ALA A 245 11.65 13.68 -5.64
N GLY A 246 10.94 14.51 -4.87
CA GLY A 246 10.64 15.90 -5.20
C GLY A 246 9.43 16.13 -6.13
N SER A 247 8.75 15.08 -6.58
CA SER A 247 7.56 15.21 -7.44
C SER A 247 6.24 15.05 -6.68
N GLY A 248 6.25 14.54 -5.46
CA GLY A 248 5.09 14.29 -4.63
C GLY A 248 4.18 13.24 -5.24
N SER A 249 4.38 11.97 -4.87
CA SER A 249 3.50 10.91 -5.33
C SER A 249 2.13 11.03 -4.65
N SER A 250 1.06 11.00 -5.44
CA SER A 250 -0.31 11.04 -4.95
C SER A 250 -0.99 9.72 -5.23
N VAL A 251 -1.72 9.20 -4.24
CA VAL A 251 -2.62 8.05 -4.46
C VAL A 251 -3.58 8.32 -5.61
N LYS A 252 -3.98 9.59 -5.80
CA LYS A 252 -4.81 10.03 -6.92
C LYS A 252 -4.09 9.83 -8.25
N VAL A 253 -2.82 10.25 -8.37
CA VAL A 253 -2.00 10.06 -9.56
C VAL A 253 -1.81 8.57 -9.86
N ALA A 254 -1.45 7.76 -8.84
CA ALA A 254 -1.32 6.32 -9.01
C ALA A 254 -2.62 5.67 -9.50
N HIS A 255 -3.76 6.10 -8.96
CA HIS A 255 -5.08 5.63 -9.37
C HIS A 255 -5.42 6.03 -10.82
N LEU A 256 -5.12 7.28 -11.21
CA LEU A 256 -5.32 7.76 -12.59
C LEU A 256 -4.45 6.98 -13.59
N LEU A 257 -3.17 6.75 -13.27
CA LEU A 257 -2.26 6.00 -14.15
C LEU A 257 -2.69 4.53 -14.27
N GLU A 258 -3.15 3.91 -13.19
CA GLU A 258 -3.68 2.54 -13.24
C GLU A 258 -4.95 2.45 -14.09
N ARG A 259 -5.87 3.41 -13.92
CA ARG A 259 -7.06 3.50 -14.75
C ARG A 259 -6.72 3.72 -16.23
N LEU A 260 -5.77 4.61 -16.52
CA LEU A 260 -5.30 4.88 -17.88
C LEU A 260 -4.72 3.60 -18.51
N GLN A 261 -3.91 2.85 -17.75
CA GLN A 261 -3.37 1.56 -18.18
C GLN A 261 -4.48 0.54 -18.48
N GLN A 262 -5.46 0.40 -17.57
CA GLN A 262 -6.59 -0.52 -17.75
C GLN A 262 -7.44 -0.15 -18.98
N THR A 263 -7.63 1.15 -19.21
CA THR A 263 -8.36 1.65 -20.38
C THR A 263 -7.61 1.36 -21.68
N LEU A 264 -6.28 1.55 -21.67
CA LEU A 264 -5.39 1.28 -22.80
C LEU A 264 -5.38 -0.21 -23.16
N ASP A 265 -5.23 -1.09 -22.15
CA ASP A 265 -5.20 -2.54 -22.35
C ASP A 265 -6.56 -3.08 -22.85
N ARG A 266 -7.67 -2.50 -22.36
CA ARG A 266 -9.01 -2.82 -22.86
C ARG A 266 -9.21 -2.36 -24.31
N LEU A 267 -8.78 -1.16 -24.66
CA LEU A 267 -8.85 -0.66 -26.04
C LEU A 267 -8.06 -1.56 -26.98
N LYS A 268 -6.81 -1.90 -26.61
CA LYS A 268 -5.96 -2.81 -27.39
C LYS A 268 -6.65 -4.14 -27.64
N LEU A 269 -7.20 -4.77 -26.59
CA LEU A 269 -7.90 -6.05 -26.70
C LEU A 269 -9.12 -5.98 -27.62
N LEU A 270 -9.89 -4.88 -27.59
CA LEU A 270 -11.03 -4.72 -28.50
C LEU A 270 -10.62 -4.51 -29.95
N ILE A 271 -9.51 -3.80 -30.20
CA ILE A 271 -8.90 -3.65 -31.52
C ILE A 271 -8.43 -5.02 -32.03
N ASP A 272 -7.69 -5.80 -31.20
CA ASP A 272 -7.21 -7.13 -31.57
C ASP A 272 -8.37 -8.08 -31.95
N ILE A 273 -9.51 -8.03 -31.24
CA ILE A 273 -10.71 -8.80 -31.58
C ILE A 273 -11.32 -8.35 -32.91
N GLN A 274 -11.23 -7.05 -33.24
CA GLN A 274 -11.78 -6.51 -34.48
C GLN A 274 -10.91 -6.83 -35.69
N THR A 275 -9.59 -6.71 -35.55
CA THR A 275 -8.63 -6.86 -36.62
C THR A 275 -8.22 -8.32 -36.88
N HIS A 276 -8.38 -9.18 -35.88
CA HIS A 276 -8.11 -10.62 -35.97
C HIS A 276 -9.33 -11.45 -35.58
N PRO A 277 -10.44 -11.39 -36.33
CA PRO A 277 -11.71 -12.03 -35.99
C PRO A 277 -11.61 -13.56 -35.87
N GLU A 278 -10.66 -14.19 -36.54
CA GLU A 278 -10.39 -15.63 -36.51
C GLU A 278 -9.69 -16.09 -35.22
N ASP A 279 -8.94 -15.20 -34.55
CA ASP A 279 -8.26 -15.58 -33.31
C ASP A 279 -9.18 -15.47 -32.08
N ASN A 280 -9.79 -16.59 -31.77
CA ASN A 280 -10.71 -16.69 -30.64
C ASN A 280 -10.03 -16.58 -29.25
N ARG A 281 -8.71 -16.56 -29.20
CA ARG A 281 -7.96 -16.32 -27.92
C ARG A 281 -8.25 -14.94 -27.37
N PHE A 282 -8.33 -13.92 -28.20
CA PHE A 282 -8.68 -12.56 -27.77
C PHE A 282 -10.10 -12.48 -27.18
N LYS A 283 -11.08 -13.17 -27.79
CA LYS A 283 -12.46 -13.23 -27.28
C LYS A 283 -12.52 -13.93 -25.90
N LEU A 284 -11.76 -15.01 -25.74
CA LEU A 284 -11.66 -15.72 -24.46
C LEU A 284 -10.95 -14.86 -23.39
N THR A 285 -9.90 -14.14 -23.76
CA THR A 285 -9.21 -13.18 -22.88
C THR A 285 -10.15 -12.09 -22.42
N LEU A 286 -11.00 -11.56 -23.30
CA LEU A 286 -12.03 -10.59 -22.93
C LEU A 286 -13.01 -11.17 -21.92
N LEU A 287 -13.54 -12.39 -22.16
CA LEU A 287 -14.44 -13.07 -21.23
C LEU A 287 -13.82 -13.24 -19.84
N HIS A 288 -12.56 -13.71 -19.78
CA HIS A 288 -11.84 -13.84 -18.52
C HIS A 288 -11.63 -12.50 -17.83
N SER A 289 -11.27 -11.45 -18.58
CA SER A 289 -11.06 -10.11 -18.02
C SER A 289 -12.35 -9.50 -17.47
N LEU A 290 -13.48 -9.69 -18.14
CA LEU A 290 -14.78 -9.23 -17.66
C LEU A 290 -15.27 -10.01 -16.43
N THR A 291 -15.05 -11.33 -16.40
CA THR A 291 -15.39 -12.16 -15.24
C THR A 291 -14.56 -11.77 -14.03
N TYR A 292 -13.23 -11.64 -14.21
CA TYR A 292 -12.33 -11.18 -13.15
C TYR A 292 -12.77 -9.83 -12.60
N ALA A 293 -13.08 -8.89 -13.48
CA ALA A 293 -13.57 -7.57 -13.13
C ALA A 293 -14.88 -7.58 -12.34
N ALA A 294 -15.82 -8.47 -12.70
CA ALA A 294 -17.07 -8.62 -11.97
C ALA A 294 -16.85 -9.13 -10.55
N VAL A 295 -15.98 -10.13 -10.38
CA VAL A 295 -15.60 -10.66 -9.07
C VAL A 295 -14.93 -9.59 -8.21
N GLU A 296 -14.01 -8.79 -8.78
CA GLU A 296 -13.30 -7.74 -8.04
C GLU A 296 -14.20 -6.59 -7.62
N GLN A 297 -15.22 -6.26 -8.40
CA GLN A 297 -16.10 -5.13 -8.12
C GLN A 297 -16.86 -5.27 -6.79
N TYR A 298 -17.16 -6.49 -6.35
CA TYR A 298 -17.79 -6.76 -5.06
C TYR A 298 -16.79 -6.98 -3.93
N SER A 299 -15.52 -7.20 -4.23
CA SER A 299 -14.50 -7.49 -3.23
C SER A 299 -14.00 -6.24 -2.53
N THR A 300 -14.50 -5.98 -1.31
CA THR A 300 -13.92 -4.95 -0.42
C THR A 300 -12.47 -5.29 -0.04
N ARG A 301 -12.13 -6.58 0.00
CA ARG A 301 -10.76 -7.06 0.27
C ARG A 301 -9.80 -6.65 -0.85
N TYR A 302 -10.22 -6.78 -2.11
CA TYR A 302 -9.40 -6.36 -3.25
C TYR A 302 -9.16 -4.85 -3.25
N LEU A 303 -10.23 -4.05 -3.12
CA LEU A 303 -10.13 -2.59 -3.06
C LEU A 303 -9.19 -2.13 -1.95
N ARG A 304 -9.35 -2.69 -0.72
CA ARG A 304 -8.47 -2.39 0.41
C ARG A 304 -7.02 -2.78 0.11
N ARG A 305 -6.78 -3.99 -0.44
CA ARG A 305 -5.43 -4.47 -0.76
C ARG A 305 -4.74 -3.62 -1.81
N SER A 306 -5.45 -3.26 -2.87
CA SER A 306 -4.93 -2.40 -3.95
C SER A 306 -4.60 -1.00 -3.43
N SER A 307 -5.52 -0.37 -2.70
CA SER A 307 -5.31 0.98 -2.16
C SER A 307 -4.22 1.05 -1.09
N ILE A 308 -4.14 0.04 -0.20
CA ILE A 308 -3.04 -0.06 0.78
C ILE A 308 -1.69 -0.23 0.06
N ARG A 309 -1.64 -1.02 -1.02
CA ARG A 309 -0.41 -1.19 -1.82
C ARG A 309 0.02 0.13 -2.46
N MET A 310 -0.91 0.85 -3.10
CA MET A 310 -0.62 2.16 -3.71
C MET A 310 -0.14 3.17 -2.67
N LEU A 311 -0.83 3.28 -1.53
CA LEU A 311 -0.47 4.19 -0.45
C LEU A 311 0.90 3.82 0.15
N ALA A 312 1.12 2.55 0.46
CA ALA A 312 2.38 2.08 1.02
C ALA A 312 3.54 2.32 0.04
N LYS A 313 3.35 2.11 -1.26
CA LYS A 313 4.34 2.39 -2.28
C LYS A 313 4.70 3.87 -2.31
N SER A 314 3.71 4.77 -2.33
CA SER A 314 3.95 6.22 -2.34
C SER A 314 4.69 6.73 -1.09
N ILE A 315 4.45 6.10 0.08
CA ILE A 315 5.12 6.47 1.33
C ILE A 315 6.56 5.93 1.39
N THR A 316 6.80 4.72 0.88
CA THR A 316 8.10 4.05 1.03
C THR A 316 9.13 4.49 -0.01
N GLU A 317 8.72 4.91 -1.20
CA GLU A 317 9.64 5.38 -2.25
C GLU A 317 10.36 6.68 -1.86
N ASN A 318 9.66 7.66 -1.29
CA ASN A 318 10.30 8.90 -0.82
C ASN A 318 11.24 8.68 0.38
N LYS A 319 11.01 7.66 1.20
CA LYS A 319 11.81 7.40 2.40
C LYS A 319 13.07 6.60 2.18
N SER A 320 13.17 5.86 1.09
CA SER A 320 14.35 5.06 0.80
C SER A 320 15.61 5.90 0.70
N GLN A 321 15.55 7.04 0.03
CA GLN A 321 16.68 7.97 -0.11
C GLN A 321 17.11 8.63 1.20
N HIS A 322 16.18 8.88 2.13
CA HIS A 322 16.50 9.42 3.47
C HIS A 322 17.03 8.35 4.42
N GLY A 323 16.68 7.08 4.21
CA GLY A 323 17.09 5.96 5.07
C GLY A 323 18.58 5.63 5.01
N GLU A 324 19.24 5.90 3.88
CA GLU A 324 20.68 5.64 3.71
C GLU A 324 21.56 6.48 4.65
N HIS A 325 21.16 7.70 5.00
CA HIS A 325 21.90 8.57 5.92
C HIS A 325 21.95 8.07 7.37
N TYR A 326 21.10 7.11 7.73
CA TYR A 326 21.05 6.56 9.09
C TYR A 326 21.82 5.25 9.26
N ILE A 327 22.48 4.77 8.20
CA ILE A 327 23.32 3.56 8.24
C ILE A 327 24.77 3.99 8.32
N THR A 328 25.42 3.73 9.45
CA THR A 328 26.83 4.09 9.68
C THR A 328 27.75 3.10 8.96
N ARG A 329 28.52 3.59 8.00
CA ARG A 329 29.45 2.78 7.20
C ARG A 329 30.90 2.90 7.63
N ASN A 330 31.25 4.01 8.32
CA ASN A 330 32.61 4.31 8.75
C ASN A 330 32.66 4.87 10.19
N LYS A 331 33.89 4.97 10.76
CA LYS A 331 34.14 5.46 12.12
C LYS A 331 33.60 6.86 12.38
N ARG A 332 33.72 7.74 11.40
CA ARG A 332 33.28 9.15 11.52
C ARG A 332 31.77 9.25 11.61
N GLU A 333 31.05 8.52 10.76
CA GLU A 333 29.60 8.45 10.81
C GLU A 333 29.10 7.82 12.12
N TYR A 334 29.80 6.79 12.63
CA TYR A 334 29.50 6.14 13.90
C TYR A 334 29.60 7.12 15.07
N LEU A 335 30.69 7.89 15.16
CA LEU A 335 30.88 8.91 16.20
C LEU A 335 29.90 10.07 16.07
N ASN A 336 29.63 10.53 14.84
CA ASN A 336 28.62 11.56 14.60
C ASN A 336 27.22 11.09 15.04
N MET A 337 26.88 9.84 14.79
CA MET A 337 25.62 9.25 15.26
C MET A 337 25.55 9.22 16.79
N PHE A 338 26.63 8.82 17.46
CA PHE A 338 26.71 8.83 18.93
C PHE A 338 26.48 10.23 19.49
N PHE A 339 27.22 11.25 19.01
CA PHE A 339 27.09 12.64 19.50
C PHE A 339 25.72 13.24 19.18
N SER A 340 25.18 12.97 18.01
CA SER A 340 23.82 13.37 17.65
C SER A 340 22.76 12.73 18.57
N ALA A 341 22.93 11.46 18.92
CA ALA A 341 22.07 10.77 19.88
C ALA A 341 22.29 11.30 21.32
N ALA A 342 23.51 11.59 21.70
CA ALA A 342 23.84 12.20 22.99
C ALA A 342 23.12 13.55 23.19
N GLY A 343 23.11 14.43 22.18
CA GLY A 343 22.34 15.66 22.18
C GLY A 343 20.83 15.41 22.33
N GLY A 344 20.30 14.37 21.67
CA GLY A 344 18.92 13.92 21.89
C GLY A 344 18.65 13.48 23.33
N GLY A 345 19.60 12.77 23.96
CA GLY A 345 19.54 12.33 25.37
C GLY A 345 19.36 13.48 26.36
N ILE A 346 20.02 14.61 26.13
CA ILE A 346 19.89 15.83 26.96
C ILE A 346 18.43 16.32 26.95
N LEU A 347 17.88 16.54 25.77
CA LEU A 347 16.50 17.03 25.63
C LEU A 347 15.47 16.03 26.19
N ILE A 348 15.72 14.72 26.04
CA ILE A 348 14.87 13.66 26.59
C ILE A 348 14.85 13.70 28.12
N ALA A 349 15.98 13.90 28.77
CA ALA A 349 16.06 14.03 30.23
C ALA A 349 15.24 15.24 30.71
N LEU A 350 15.37 16.39 30.04
CA LEU A 350 14.59 17.59 30.36
C LEU A 350 13.08 17.38 30.15
N MET A 351 12.69 16.73 29.04
CA MET A 351 11.28 16.40 28.76
C MET A 351 10.69 15.42 29.78
N ALA A 352 11.49 14.45 30.25
CA ALA A 352 11.08 13.52 31.29
C ALA A 352 10.86 14.23 32.64
N LEU A 353 11.76 15.14 33.01
CA LEU A 353 11.61 15.97 34.21
C LEU A 353 10.35 16.84 34.14
N HIS A 354 10.16 17.53 33.00
CA HIS A 354 8.99 18.36 32.78
C HIS A 354 7.68 17.57 32.85
N LYS A 355 7.66 16.37 32.29
CA LYS A 355 6.49 15.46 32.39
C LYS A 355 6.21 15.05 33.85
N ILE A 356 7.24 14.76 34.64
CA ILE A 356 7.08 14.48 36.07
C ILE A 356 6.45 15.70 36.77
N HIS A 357 6.97 16.90 36.50
CA HIS A 357 6.43 18.14 37.04
C HIS A 357 4.96 18.39 36.63
N ILE A 358 4.59 18.17 35.36
CA ILE A 358 3.17 18.25 34.92
C ILE A 358 2.28 17.34 35.78
N GLY A 359 2.78 16.16 36.16
CA GLY A 359 2.05 15.22 37.04
C GLY A 359 1.81 15.74 38.46
N THR A 360 2.63 16.68 38.96
CA THR A 360 2.47 17.26 40.30
C THR A 360 1.53 18.48 40.35
N LEU A 361 1.13 19.02 39.18
CA LEU A 361 0.29 20.24 39.11
C LEU A 361 -1.19 19.99 39.38
N GLY A 362 -1.62 18.76 39.63
CA GLY A 362 -3.01 18.44 40.03
C GLY A 362 -4.06 18.60 38.92
N PHE A 363 -3.65 18.67 37.65
CA PHE A 363 -4.60 18.73 36.53
C PHE A 363 -5.39 17.43 36.38
N GLY A 364 -6.60 17.51 35.84
CA GLY A 364 -7.36 16.32 35.44
C GLY A 364 -6.61 15.46 34.42
N GLN A 365 -6.90 14.16 34.39
CA GLN A 365 -6.18 13.17 33.61
C GLN A 365 -6.08 13.51 32.12
N PHE A 366 -7.15 14.05 31.52
CA PHE A 366 -7.12 14.50 30.10
C PHE A 366 -6.12 15.64 29.89
N ALA A 367 -6.19 16.69 30.73
CA ALA A 367 -5.28 17.84 30.62
C ALA A 367 -3.81 17.44 30.82
N THR A 368 -3.54 16.59 31.83
CA THR A 368 -2.20 16.03 32.08
C THR A 368 -1.68 15.26 30.86
N SER A 369 -2.53 14.47 30.22
CA SER A 369 -2.15 13.69 29.04
C SER A 369 -1.90 14.57 27.81
N VAL A 370 -2.73 15.60 27.59
CA VAL A 370 -2.53 16.58 26.50
C VAL A 370 -1.23 17.37 26.72
N LEU A 371 -0.99 17.88 27.93
CA LEU A 371 0.23 18.62 28.27
C LEU A 371 1.48 17.74 28.12
N SER A 372 1.41 16.48 28.57
CA SER A 372 2.47 15.50 28.35
C SER A 372 2.71 15.22 26.85
N GLY A 373 1.64 15.09 26.06
CA GLY A 373 1.73 14.93 24.62
C GLY A 373 2.36 16.13 23.92
N LEU A 374 1.97 17.34 24.31
CA LEU A 374 2.58 18.59 23.82
C LEU A 374 4.07 18.68 24.17
N ASN A 375 4.42 18.40 25.45
CA ASN A 375 5.80 18.35 25.91
C ASN A 375 6.64 17.40 25.04
N TYR A 376 6.15 16.19 24.79
CA TYR A 376 6.81 15.21 23.96
C TYR A 376 6.84 15.63 22.48
N GLY A 377 5.73 16.12 21.94
CA GLY A 377 5.65 16.52 20.55
C GLY A 377 6.58 17.68 20.20
N ILE A 378 6.54 18.75 21.01
CA ILE A 378 7.41 19.90 20.84
C ILE A 378 8.89 19.50 21.07
N GLY A 379 9.15 18.71 22.11
CA GLY A 379 10.51 18.25 22.40
C GLY A 379 11.11 17.41 21.27
N PHE A 380 10.35 16.48 20.68
CA PHE A 380 10.83 15.72 19.52
C PHE A 380 11.00 16.58 18.26
N MET A 381 10.19 17.62 18.08
CA MET A 381 10.42 18.62 17.01
C MET A 381 11.73 19.36 17.24
N LEU A 382 12.00 19.81 18.47
CA LEU A 382 13.24 20.51 18.84
C LEU A 382 14.47 19.61 18.66
N ILE A 383 14.40 18.35 19.06
CA ILE A 383 15.46 17.37 18.80
C ILE A 383 15.80 17.31 17.30
N HIS A 384 14.75 17.25 16.44
CA HIS A 384 14.95 17.22 15.00
C HIS A 384 15.54 18.56 14.47
N MET A 385 15.05 19.71 14.95
CA MET A 385 15.50 21.03 14.53
C MET A 385 16.97 21.29 14.91
N LEU A 386 17.43 20.72 16.02
CA LEU A 386 18.83 20.77 16.49
C LEU A 386 19.72 19.69 15.86
N HIS A 387 19.23 18.98 14.83
CA HIS A 387 19.93 17.88 14.17
C HIS A 387 20.37 16.76 15.12
N CYS A 388 19.68 16.62 16.26
CA CYS A 388 19.86 15.52 17.18
C CYS A 388 19.02 14.31 16.78
N THR A 389 19.42 13.13 17.25
CA THR A 389 18.82 11.86 16.85
C THR A 389 18.16 11.15 18.03
N VAL A 390 16.95 10.63 17.83
CA VAL A 390 16.32 9.66 18.71
C VAL A 390 16.41 8.29 18.06
N ALA A 391 17.08 7.35 18.71
CA ALA A 391 17.43 6.04 18.18
C ALA A 391 16.28 5.26 17.57
N THR A 392 15.12 5.34 18.19
CA THR A 392 13.97 4.51 17.85
C THR A 392 13.19 4.97 16.62
N LYS A 393 13.49 6.13 16.03
CA LYS A 393 12.82 6.66 14.83
C LYS A 393 13.34 6.14 13.50
N GLN A 394 14.56 5.67 13.47
CA GLN A 394 15.26 5.26 12.26
C GLN A 394 14.72 3.96 11.61
N PRO A 395 14.06 3.02 12.35
CA PRO A 395 13.64 1.74 11.79
C PRO A 395 12.71 1.84 10.57
N ALA A 396 11.81 2.82 10.56
CA ALA A 396 10.87 2.98 9.44
C ALA A 396 11.55 3.43 8.13
N MET A 397 12.63 4.23 8.24
CA MET A 397 13.41 4.72 7.10
C MET A 397 14.36 3.64 6.57
N THR A 398 15.06 2.96 7.48
CA THR A 398 16.00 1.87 7.13
C THR A 398 15.27 0.65 6.56
N ALA A 399 14.04 0.35 7.01
CA ALA A 399 13.21 -0.72 6.46
C ALA A 399 12.81 -0.45 5.00
N ALA A 400 12.58 0.80 4.61
CA ALA A 400 12.28 1.17 3.23
C ALA A 400 13.49 0.96 2.30
N SER A 401 14.70 1.37 2.73
CA SER A 401 15.96 1.12 2.00
C SER A 401 16.27 -0.37 1.90
N PHE A 402 15.99 -1.14 2.96
CA PHE A 402 16.15 -2.60 2.94
C PHE A 402 15.23 -3.25 1.91
N ALA A 403 13.96 -2.86 1.87
CA ALA A 403 12.99 -3.41 0.93
C ALA A 403 13.33 -3.06 -0.54
N GLU A 404 13.91 -1.91 -0.80
CA GLU A 404 14.40 -1.52 -2.13
C GLU A 404 15.55 -2.41 -2.60
N GLN A 405 16.49 -2.72 -1.73
CA GLN A 405 17.59 -3.62 -2.07
C GLN A 405 17.13 -5.06 -2.30
N VAL A 406 16.05 -5.50 -1.64
CA VAL A 406 15.41 -6.80 -1.93
C VAL A 406 14.82 -6.82 -3.34
N GLU A 407 14.17 -5.74 -3.78
CA GLU A 407 13.57 -5.64 -5.12
C GLU A 407 14.63 -5.68 -6.23
N LEU A 408 15.75 -4.99 -6.06
CA LEU A 408 16.83 -4.91 -7.05
C LEU A 408 17.57 -6.23 -7.24
N ASN A 409 17.48 -7.19 -6.31
CA ASN A 409 18.31 -8.38 -6.24
C ASN A 409 17.53 -9.70 -6.26
N GLU A 410 16.54 -9.88 -7.12
CA GLU A 410 15.67 -11.08 -7.13
C GLU A 410 16.35 -12.43 -7.42
N ARG A 411 17.68 -12.54 -7.61
CA ARG A 411 18.36 -13.80 -7.97
C ARG A 411 19.60 -14.14 -7.13
N GLY A 412 19.50 -15.21 -6.30
CA GLY A 412 20.62 -16.05 -5.84
C GLY A 412 21.19 -15.78 -4.42
N ARG A 413 22.09 -16.66 -3.96
CA ARG A 413 22.74 -16.64 -2.62
C ARG A 413 23.54 -15.37 -2.31
N ALA A 414 24.10 -14.71 -3.33
CA ALA A 414 24.81 -13.44 -3.16
C ALA A 414 23.92 -12.34 -2.58
N VAL A 415 22.63 -12.42 -2.82
CA VAL A 415 21.60 -11.51 -2.32
C VAL A 415 21.38 -11.68 -0.81
N GLU A 416 21.30 -12.91 -0.33
CA GLU A 416 21.06 -13.20 1.10
C GLU A 416 22.22 -12.66 1.97
N ASN A 417 23.46 -12.78 1.50
CA ASN A 417 24.63 -12.25 2.20
C ASN A 417 24.67 -10.73 2.23
N LYS A 418 24.28 -10.07 1.15
CA LYS A 418 24.22 -8.61 1.06
C LYS A 418 23.12 -8.04 1.97
N LEU A 419 21.94 -8.69 1.99
CA LEU A 419 20.84 -8.35 2.88
C LEU A 419 21.21 -8.59 4.36
N ALA A 420 21.91 -9.69 4.67
CA ALA A 420 22.38 -9.97 6.01
C ALA A 420 23.37 -8.89 6.49
N LYS A 421 24.32 -8.46 5.65
CA LYS A 421 25.24 -7.36 5.95
C LYS A 421 24.49 -6.06 6.23
N LEU A 422 23.52 -5.72 5.38
CA LEU A 422 22.69 -4.52 5.59
C LEU A 422 21.92 -4.56 6.92
N LEU A 423 21.35 -5.73 7.26
CA LEU A 423 20.64 -5.89 8.53
C LEU A 423 21.58 -5.71 9.74
N ILE A 424 22.81 -6.23 9.67
CA ILE A 424 23.84 -6.02 10.69
C ILE A 424 24.22 -4.54 10.80
N ASP A 425 24.41 -3.86 9.67
CA ASP A 425 24.73 -2.43 9.62
C ASP A 425 23.61 -1.56 10.22
N VAL A 426 22.36 -1.90 9.96
CA VAL A 426 21.18 -1.26 10.57
C VAL A 426 21.16 -1.51 12.08
N CYS A 427 21.30 -2.77 12.53
CA CYS A 427 21.33 -3.10 13.96
C CYS A 427 22.46 -2.36 14.70
N ARG A 428 23.66 -2.31 14.13
CA ARG A 428 24.80 -1.56 14.70
C ARG A 428 24.50 -0.07 14.84
N SER A 429 23.96 0.54 13.77
CA SER A 429 23.65 1.98 13.78
C SER A 429 22.56 2.33 14.79
N GLN A 430 21.58 1.44 14.97
CA GLN A 430 20.55 1.59 15.99
C GLN A 430 21.13 1.44 17.40
N SER A 431 22.01 0.46 17.61
CA SER A 431 22.63 0.22 18.92
C SER A 431 23.45 1.42 19.40
N VAL A 432 24.24 2.05 18.52
CA VAL A 432 25.02 3.23 18.90
C VAL A 432 24.14 4.43 19.24
N ALA A 433 23.04 4.59 18.49
CA ALA A 433 22.09 5.68 18.77
C ALA A 433 21.33 5.44 20.10
N VAL A 434 20.92 4.20 20.40
CA VAL A 434 20.33 3.83 21.70
C VAL A 434 21.34 4.11 22.81
N PHE A 435 22.57 3.66 22.63
CA PHE A 435 23.62 3.84 23.63
C PHE A 435 23.89 5.32 23.94
N GLY A 436 23.98 6.17 22.89
CA GLY A 436 24.15 7.62 23.07
C GLY A 436 22.99 8.27 23.82
N ASN A 437 21.72 7.97 23.41
CA ASN A 437 20.53 8.51 24.08
C ASN A 437 20.43 8.05 25.55
N VAL A 438 20.56 6.74 25.81
CA VAL A 438 20.38 6.15 27.14
C VAL A 438 21.44 6.64 28.11
N THR A 439 22.72 6.60 27.71
CA THR A 439 23.84 6.99 28.58
C THR A 439 23.73 8.45 29.00
N ILE A 440 23.52 9.36 28.05
CA ILE A 440 23.45 10.79 28.36
C ILE A 440 22.15 11.16 29.09
N ALA A 441 21.02 10.52 28.78
CA ALA A 441 19.78 10.75 29.51
C ALA A 441 19.89 10.30 30.98
N ILE A 442 20.50 9.14 31.27
CA ILE A 442 20.74 8.68 32.64
C ILE A 442 21.70 9.63 33.35
N LEU A 443 22.87 9.95 32.75
CA LEU A 443 23.87 10.81 33.36
C LEU A 443 23.29 12.18 33.72
N LEU A 444 22.59 12.83 32.79
CA LEU A 444 22.01 14.14 33.06
C LEU A 444 20.90 14.05 34.14
N ALA A 445 20.06 13.01 34.08
CA ALA A 445 19.04 12.81 35.11
C ALA A 445 19.67 12.61 36.51
N CYS A 446 20.77 11.85 36.62
CA CYS A 446 21.53 11.69 37.89
C CYS A 446 22.14 13.02 38.37
N ILE A 447 22.76 13.78 37.44
CA ILE A 447 23.36 15.09 37.77
C ILE A 447 22.32 16.08 38.28
N VAL A 448 21.18 16.20 37.55
CA VAL A 448 20.10 17.10 37.95
C VAL A 448 19.49 16.70 39.28
N SER A 449 19.26 15.41 39.51
CA SER A 449 18.69 14.91 40.77
C SER A 449 19.65 15.13 41.94
N ALA A 450 20.96 14.88 41.73
CA ALA A 450 21.99 15.12 42.77
C ALA A 450 22.13 16.62 43.07
N ALA A 451 22.19 17.47 42.03
CA ALA A 451 22.28 18.91 42.21
C ALA A 451 21.08 19.49 42.97
N TYR A 452 19.86 19.01 42.65
CA TYR A 452 18.65 19.39 43.37
C TYR A 452 18.73 18.99 44.84
N ALA A 453 19.11 17.75 45.14
CA ALA A 453 19.24 17.26 46.51
C ALA A 453 20.30 18.02 47.30
N ALA A 454 21.45 18.37 46.68
CA ALA A 454 22.49 19.15 47.32
C ALA A 454 22.04 20.58 47.68
N ASN A 455 21.21 21.21 46.81
CA ASN A 455 20.77 22.57 47.05
C ASN A 455 19.54 22.68 47.97
N THR A 456 18.64 21.71 47.96
CA THR A 456 17.38 21.76 48.70
C THR A 456 17.35 20.87 49.93
N GLN A 457 18.37 20.02 50.11
CA GLN A 457 18.42 18.97 51.11
C GLN A 457 17.22 18.01 51.09
N GLN A 458 16.53 17.94 49.95
CA GLN A 458 15.39 17.07 49.70
C GLN A 458 15.58 16.28 48.39
N PRO A 459 15.07 15.05 48.31
CA PRO A 459 15.12 14.31 47.07
C PRO A 459 14.24 14.98 46.01
N LEU A 460 14.64 14.93 44.73
CA LEU A 460 13.90 15.48 43.59
C LEU A 460 12.56 14.78 43.40
N LEU A 461 12.50 13.47 43.63
CA LEU A 461 11.28 12.66 43.54
C LEU A 461 10.91 12.12 44.92
N ASP A 462 9.60 12.12 45.21
CA ASP A 462 9.04 11.48 46.42
C ASP A 462 9.09 9.94 46.31
N ALA A 463 8.97 9.25 47.44
CA ALA A 463 9.09 7.79 47.52
C ALA A 463 8.05 7.06 46.63
N HIS A 464 6.85 7.61 46.47
CA HIS A 464 5.79 7.04 45.60
C HIS A 464 6.19 7.11 44.14
N THR A 465 6.70 8.26 43.69
CA THR A 465 7.16 8.45 42.31
C THR A 465 8.39 7.58 42.00
N VAL A 466 9.33 7.46 42.95
CA VAL A 466 10.48 6.54 42.81
C VAL A 466 10.00 5.11 42.60
N ALA A 467 9.10 4.63 43.47
CA ALA A 467 8.54 3.27 43.36
C ALA A 467 7.82 3.05 42.03
N TYR A 468 7.04 4.03 41.57
CA TYR A 468 6.38 3.99 40.26
C TYR A 468 7.37 3.90 39.11
N GLN A 469 8.43 4.72 39.11
CA GLN A 469 9.44 4.71 38.04
C GLN A 469 10.20 3.37 38.00
N MET A 470 10.55 2.82 39.17
CA MET A 470 11.21 1.50 39.22
C MET A 470 10.30 0.37 38.74
N LYS A 471 9.02 0.36 39.13
CA LYS A 471 8.03 -0.58 38.58
C LYS A 471 7.87 -0.44 37.06
N SER A 472 8.00 0.77 36.53
CA SER A 472 7.83 1.02 35.09
C SER A 472 8.90 0.37 34.21
N VAL A 473 10.05 0.03 34.75
CA VAL A 473 11.15 -0.67 34.07
C VAL A 473 11.27 -2.14 34.45
N ASP A 474 10.43 -2.62 35.38
CA ASP A 474 10.40 -4.04 35.77
C ASP A 474 9.73 -4.89 34.66
N ILE A 475 10.52 -5.77 34.05
CA ILE A 475 10.08 -6.65 32.96
C ILE A 475 9.56 -8.01 33.45
N ILE A 476 9.69 -8.31 34.74
CA ILE A 476 9.35 -9.61 35.29
C ILE A 476 7.94 -9.57 35.89
N THR A 477 7.64 -8.56 36.71
CA THR A 477 6.38 -8.49 37.44
C THR A 477 5.32 -7.59 36.77
N GLN A 478 5.74 -6.77 35.79
CA GLN A 478 4.89 -5.80 35.11
C GLN A 478 4.77 -6.08 33.61
N PRO A 479 3.68 -5.69 32.93
CA PRO A 479 3.49 -5.81 31.50
C PRO A 479 4.32 -4.81 30.70
N THR A 480 5.53 -4.49 31.17
CA THR A 480 6.43 -3.47 30.64
C THR A 480 6.77 -3.71 29.17
N LEU A 481 7.00 -4.97 28.78
CA LEU A 481 7.31 -5.30 27.38
C LEU A 481 6.10 -5.14 26.44
N TRP A 482 4.89 -5.36 26.93
CA TRP A 482 3.65 -5.06 26.20
C TRP A 482 3.52 -3.56 25.93
N TYR A 483 3.72 -2.74 26.95
CA TYR A 483 3.70 -1.28 26.81
C TYR A 483 4.84 -0.77 25.93
N ALA A 484 5.99 -1.43 25.93
CA ALA A 484 7.06 -1.16 24.98
C ALA A 484 6.68 -1.52 23.54
N ALA A 485 5.93 -2.60 23.32
CA ALA A 485 5.43 -2.96 21.99
C ALA A 485 4.43 -1.91 21.45
N ILE A 486 3.57 -1.35 22.31
CA ILE A 486 2.66 -0.24 21.94
C ILE A 486 3.47 0.99 21.50
N ALA A 487 4.51 1.36 22.25
CA ALA A 487 5.40 2.45 21.84
C ALA A 487 6.10 2.16 20.51
N GLY A 488 6.51 0.91 20.26
CA GLY A 488 7.05 0.45 18.97
C GLY A 488 6.05 0.59 17.81
N LEU A 489 4.77 0.32 18.06
CA LEU A 489 3.69 0.54 17.09
C LEU A 489 3.55 2.04 16.75
N TRP A 490 3.60 2.92 17.76
CA TRP A 490 3.52 4.37 17.52
C TRP A 490 4.74 4.91 16.77
N LEU A 491 5.93 4.36 17.02
CA LEU A 491 7.13 4.65 16.25
C LEU A 491 6.95 4.31 14.77
N PHE A 492 6.42 3.14 14.47
CA PHE A 492 6.06 2.73 13.12
C PHE A 492 5.03 3.69 12.50
N CYS A 493 3.94 3.99 13.20
CA CYS A 493 2.91 4.93 12.74
C CYS A 493 3.49 6.32 12.45
N SER A 494 4.36 6.84 13.34
CA SER A 494 5.01 8.14 13.13
C SER A 494 5.86 8.17 11.85
N GLY A 495 6.49 7.06 11.54
CA GLY A 495 7.21 6.86 10.29
C GLY A 495 6.30 6.97 9.06
N ILE A 496 5.14 6.31 9.07
CA ILE A 496 4.15 6.42 7.98
C ILE A 496 3.63 7.85 7.87
N ILE A 497 3.27 8.47 8.99
CA ILE A 497 2.76 9.86 9.03
C ILE A 497 3.79 10.82 8.46
N ALA A 498 5.05 10.72 8.88
CA ALA A 498 6.12 11.56 8.34
C ALA A 498 6.23 11.40 6.80
N GLY A 499 6.25 10.16 6.29
CA GLY A 499 6.30 9.92 4.84
C GLY A 499 5.09 10.45 4.08
N PHE A 500 3.90 10.38 4.67
CA PHE A 500 2.71 10.97 4.10
C PHE A 500 2.82 12.49 3.98
N PHE A 501 3.31 13.18 5.02
CA PHE A 501 3.43 14.65 5.02
C PHE A 501 4.61 15.13 4.18
N ASP A 502 5.74 14.39 4.07
CA ASP A 502 6.81 14.70 3.12
C ASP A 502 6.27 14.65 1.68
N ASN A 503 5.61 13.54 1.34
CA ASN A 503 4.96 13.41 0.04
C ASN A 503 3.89 14.50 -0.22
N ARG A 504 3.17 14.91 0.82
CA ARG A 504 2.19 16.00 0.75
C ARG A 504 2.84 17.35 0.50
N ALA A 505 4.02 17.61 1.09
CA ALA A 505 4.78 18.85 0.86
C ALA A 505 5.21 18.98 -0.60
N ASP A 506 5.72 17.89 -1.18
CA ASP A 506 6.10 17.83 -2.59
C ASP A 506 4.88 18.00 -3.51
N TYR A 507 3.81 17.24 -3.25
CA TYR A 507 2.57 17.30 -4.03
C TYR A 507 1.95 18.70 -4.07
N LEU A 508 1.96 19.42 -2.94
CA LEU A 508 1.40 20.77 -2.82
C LEU A 508 2.35 21.84 -3.31
N ASP A 509 3.61 21.52 -3.65
CA ASP A 509 4.68 22.50 -3.86
C ASP A 509 4.74 23.51 -2.69
N LEU A 510 4.88 22.94 -1.48
CA LEU A 510 4.75 23.70 -0.23
C LEU A 510 5.69 24.89 -0.18
N ARG A 511 6.91 24.78 -0.76
CA ARG A 511 7.89 25.86 -0.82
C ARG A 511 7.32 27.10 -1.51
N ASN A 512 6.78 26.93 -2.72
CA ASN A 512 6.23 28.06 -3.48
C ASN A 512 4.95 28.59 -2.83
N ARG A 513 4.07 27.72 -2.34
CA ARG A 513 2.85 28.13 -1.63
C ARG A 513 3.15 29.00 -0.39
N LEU A 514 4.11 28.60 0.44
CA LEU A 514 4.51 29.39 1.60
C LEU A 514 5.18 30.71 1.20
N THR A 515 5.97 30.70 0.14
CA THR A 515 6.63 31.91 -0.38
C THR A 515 5.63 32.98 -0.84
N ILE A 516 4.53 32.58 -1.48
CA ILE A 516 3.50 33.52 -1.98
C ILE A 516 2.39 33.80 -0.96
N ASN A 517 2.39 33.10 0.19
CA ASN A 517 1.32 33.20 1.19
C ASN A 517 1.12 34.64 1.68
N PRO A 518 -0.10 35.22 1.61
CA PRO A 518 -0.34 36.60 1.95
C PRO A 518 -0.07 36.95 3.42
N LEU A 519 -0.36 36.01 4.35
CA LEU A 519 -0.10 36.22 5.78
C LEU A 519 1.41 36.23 6.06
N LEU A 520 2.17 35.29 5.49
CA LEU A 520 3.63 35.27 5.66
C LEU A 520 4.32 36.47 5.02
N ARG A 521 3.75 37.01 3.94
CA ARG A 521 4.23 38.28 3.33
C ARG A 521 4.08 39.48 4.27
N LYS A 522 3.04 39.48 5.12
CA LYS A 522 2.83 40.58 6.08
C LYS A 522 3.74 40.48 7.31
N ILE A 523 4.08 39.24 7.72
CA ILE A 523 4.79 38.98 8.98
C ILE A 523 6.30 38.86 8.78
N MET A 524 6.76 38.41 7.60
CA MET A 524 8.16 38.07 7.37
C MET A 524 8.76 38.81 6.16
N PRO A 525 9.98 39.35 6.27
CA PRO A 525 10.70 39.89 5.11
C PRO A 525 10.99 38.78 4.09
N ALA A 526 11.15 39.14 2.82
CA ALA A 526 11.27 38.19 1.71
C ALA A 526 12.36 37.12 1.94
N LYS A 527 13.57 37.52 2.38
CA LYS A 527 14.69 36.59 2.62
C LYS A 527 14.36 35.53 3.70
N ALA A 528 13.78 35.99 4.82
CA ALA A 528 13.39 35.07 5.92
C ALA A 528 12.24 34.14 5.48
N ARG A 529 11.27 34.64 4.73
CA ARG A 529 10.15 33.85 4.20
C ARG A 529 10.61 32.76 3.22
N HIS A 530 11.55 33.08 2.32
CA HIS A 530 12.14 32.09 1.42
C HIS A 530 12.90 30.98 2.18
N ALA A 531 13.69 31.36 3.19
CA ALA A 531 14.41 30.41 4.05
C ALA A 531 13.44 29.53 4.84
N PHE A 532 12.42 30.12 5.45
CA PHE A 532 11.36 29.41 6.17
C PHE A 532 10.60 28.44 5.25
N ALA A 533 10.19 28.90 4.07
CA ALA A 533 9.48 28.06 3.10
C ALA A 533 10.32 26.86 2.63
N ALA A 534 11.61 27.08 2.38
CA ALA A 534 12.54 26.02 2.00
C ALA A 534 12.78 25.03 3.15
N TYR A 535 12.90 25.51 4.39
CA TYR A 535 13.05 24.68 5.58
C TYR A 535 11.81 23.83 5.83
N MET A 536 10.62 24.46 5.84
CA MET A 536 9.36 23.78 6.02
C MET A 536 9.10 22.71 4.95
N HIS A 537 9.37 23.01 3.70
CA HIS A 537 9.22 22.03 2.62
C HIS A 537 10.10 20.80 2.83
N ARG A 538 11.37 20.99 3.24
CA ARG A 538 12.34 19.92 3.46
C ARG A 538 12.06 19.07 4.70
N HIS A 539 11.50 19.67 5.76
CA HIS A 539 11.35 19.04 7.07
C HIS A 539 9.89 18.81 7.50
N TYR A 540 8.92 19.07 6.60
CA TYR A 540 7.50 19.04 6.94
C TYR A 540 7.03 17.70 7.52
N GLY A 541 7.35 16.61 6.87
CA GLY A 541 6.99 15.29 7.36
C GLY A 541 7.70 14.92 8.65
N SER A 542 8.99 15.25 8.77
CA SER A 542 9.74 14.99 9.99
C SER A 542 9.20 15.76 11.18
N LEU A 543 8.88 17.03 11.02
CA LEU A 543 8.30 17.86 12.09
C LEU A 543 6.91 17.35 12.49
N THR A 544 6.04 17.10 11.51
CA THR A 544 4.68 16.59 11.77
C THR A 544 4.69 15.20 12.38
N GLY A 545 5.51 14.28 11.86
CA GLY A 545 5.65 12.93 12.40
C GLY A 545 6.18 12.93 13.84
N ASN A 546 7.11 13.84 14.17
CA ASN A 546 7.65 14.06 15.52
C ASN A 546 6.59 14.56 16.48
N PHE A 547 5.83 15.58 16.08
CA PHE A 547 4.77 16.13 16.90
C PHE A 547 3.68 15.11 17.20
N ILE A 548 3.18 14.44 16.15
CA ILE A 548 2.12 13.44 16.31
C ILE A 548 2.60 12.24 17.14
N PHE A 549 3.87 11.83 16.98
CA PHE A 549 4.46 10.78 17.80
C PHE A 549 4.41 11.13 19.29
N GLY A 550 4.82 12.36 19.65
CA GLY A 550 4.74 12.83 21.03
C GLY A 550 3.31 12.86 21.57
N MET A 551 2.34 13.32 20.76
CA MET A 551 0.92 13.30 21.11
C MET A 551 0.41 11.87 21.33
N LEU A 552 0.76 10.92 20.46
CA LEU A 552 0.39 9.51 20.62
C LEU A 552 0.95 8.92 21.91
N LEU A 553 2.22 9.20 22.24
CA LEU A 553 2.82 8.76 23.50
C LEU A 553 2.12 9.36 24.74
N GLY A 554 1.82 10.67 24.72
CA GLY A 554 1.18 11.35 25.85
C GLY A 554 -0.26 10.93 26.07
N MET A 555 -1.01 10.67 25.00
CA MET A 555 -2.43 10.37 25.07
C MET A 555 -2.76 8.88 25.30
N THR A 556 -1.83 7.96 25.08
CA THR A 556 -2.10 6.50 25.15
C THR A 556 -2.64 6.07 26.50
N GLY A 557 -2.05 6.55 27.62
CA GLY A 557 -2.52 6.22 28.96
C GLY A 557 -3.92 6.74 29.26
N PHE A 558 -4.29 7.92 28.74
CA PHE A 558 -5.64 8.43 28.84
C PHE A 558 -6.66 7.54 28.12
N PHE A 559 -6.36 7.13 26.90
CA PHE A 559 -7.24 6.20 26.17
C PHE A 559 -7.32 4.83 26.85
N GLY A 560 -6.23 4.36 27.45
CA GLY A 560 -6.25 3.14 28.26
C GLY A 560 -7.25 3.25 29.42
N HIS A 561 -7.19 4.34 30.14
CA HIS A 561 -8.13 4.58 31.24
C HIS A 561 -9.58 4.79 30.75
N LEU A 562 -9.78 5.59 29.69
CA LEU A 562 -11.12 5.87 29.14
C LEU A 562 -11.83 4.61 28.64
N LEU A 563 -11.08 3.68 28.07
CA LEU A 563 -11.61 2.45 27.45
C LEU A 563 -11.49 1.22 28.35
N ASP A 564 -10.97 1.39 29.57
CA ASP A 564 -10.65 0.32 30.53
C ASP A 564 -9.79 -0.79 29.88
N LEU A 565 -8.78 -0.36 29.12
CA LEU A 565 -7.85 -1.24 28.43
C LEU A 565 -6.45 -1.11 29.03
N PRO A 566 -5.65 -2.19 29.05
CA PRO A 566 -4.26 -2.15 29.53
C PRO A 566 -3.35 -1.47 28.51
N LEU A 567 -3.60 -0.19 28.23
CA LEU A 567 -2.85 0.64 27.31
C LEU A 567 -2.01 1.66 28.11
N ASP A 568 -0.71 1.52 28.00
CA ASP A 568 0.27 2.48 28.47
C ASP A 568 1.46 2.46 27.52
N ILE A 569 2.48 3.26 27.74
CA ILE A 569 3.67 3.29 26.90
C ILE A 569 4.94 3.16 27.73
N ARG A 570 5.91 2.44 27.16
CA ARG A 570 7.29 2.45 27.65
C ARG A 570 8.22 2.69 26.47
N HIS A 571 8.88 3.83 26.51
CA HIS A 571 9.82 4.25 25.49
C HIS A 571 11.22 4.33 26.08
N VAL A 572 12.19 3.65 25.47
CA VAL A 572 13.54 3.47 26.02
C VAL A 572 14.16 4.77 26.51
N ALA A 573 14.06 5.85 25.74
CA ALA A 573 14.70 7.11 26.06
C ALA A 573 14.12 7.77 27.33
N PHE A 574 12.80 7.77 27.51
CA PHE A 574 12.16 8.29 28.74
C PHE A 574 12.37 7.37 29.93
N SER A 575 12.31 6.05 29.71
CA SER A 575 12.57 5.06 30.77
C SER A 575 14.01 5.18 31.29
N SER A 576 14.99 5.52 30.44
CA SER A 576 16.36 5.75 30.86
C SER A 576 16.54 6.99 31.75
N ALA A 577 15.93 8.12 31.36
CA ALA A 577 15.95 9.33 32.19
C ALA A 577 15.24 9.12 33.54
N ASN A 578 14.06 8.49 33.51
CA ASN A 578 13.30 8.17 34.71
C ASN A 578 14.07 7.27 35.68
N LEU A 579 14.82 6.29 35.15
CA LEU A 579 15.74 5.45 35.95
C LEU A 579 16.79 6.29 36.64
N GLY A 580 17.44 7.22 35.93
CA GLY A 580 18.47 8.12 36.50
C GLY A 580 17.90 8.98 37.64
N TYR A 581 16.72 9.59 37.44
CA TYR A 581 16.05 10.37 38.51
C TYR A 581 15.67 9.51 39.70
N ALA A 582 15.11 8.31 39.47
CA ALA A 582 14.67 7.43 40.57
C ALA A 582 15.84 6.87 41.39
N VAL A 583 16.95 6.48 40.76
CA VAL A 583 18.08 5.88 41.45
C VAL A 583 18.70 6.87 42.42
N VAL A 584 18.91 8.11 42.00
CA VAL A 584 19.52 9.15 42.87
C VAL A 584 18.53 9.62 43.95
N SER A 585 17.26 9.92 43.56
CA SER A 585 16.25 10.39 44.54
C SER A 585 15.89 9.33 45.59
N GLY A 586 15.89 8.05 45.22
CA GLY A 586 15.61 6.93 46.12
C GLY A 586 16.84 6.37 46.83
N ASN A 587 18.03 6.93 46.59
CA ASN A 587 19.30 6.40 47.08
C ASN A 587 19.44 4.88 46.86
N LEU A 588 19.11 4.42 45.66
CA LEU A 588 19.05 3.00 45.33
C LEU A 588 20.46 2.44 45.05
N GLY A 589 20.69 1.22 45.52
CA GLY A 589 22.01 0.56 45.33
C GLY A 589 22.27 0.10 43.89
N ALA A 590 23.52 -0.25 43.60
CA ALA A 590 23.97 -0.68 42.27
C ALA A 590 23.13 -1.84 41.67
N LYS A 591 22.67 -2.78 42.49
CA LYS A 591 21.84 -3.89 42.05
C LYS A 591 20.50 -3.40 41.43
N ALA A 592 19.84 -2.45 42.09
CA ALA A 592 18.58 -1.87 41.58
C ALA A 592 18.82 -1.10 40.28
N PHE A 593 19.92 -0.35 40.18
CA PHE A 593 20.34 0.32 38.96
C PHE A 593 20.57 -0.65 37.81
N LEU A 594 21.35 -1.72 38.02
CA LEU A 594 21.66 -2.69 36.97
C LEU A 594 20.42 -3.45 36.49
N LEU A 595 19.49 -3.82 37.40
CA LEU A 595 18.21 -4.42 37.01
C LEU A 595 17.35 -3.44 36.25
N GLY A 596 17.25 -2.19 36.69
CA GLY A 596 16.54 -1.14 35.96
C GLY A 596 17.12 -0.87 34.57
N LEU A 597 18.46 -0.84 34.46
CA LEU A 597 19.17 -0.68 33.18
C LEU A 597 18.89 -1.85 32.23
N ALA A 598 18.89 -3.09 32.72
CA ALA A 598 18.50 -4.26 31.92
C ALA A 598 17.05 -4.14 31.42
N GLY A 599 16.13 -3.66 32.26
CA GLY A 599 14.74 -3.37 31.87
C GLY A 599 14.66 -2.28 30.78
N VAL A 600 15.39 -1.19 30.92
CA VAL A 600 15.47 -0.11 29.91
C VAL A 600 15.97 -0.63 28.57
N LEU A 601 17.03 -1.46 28.58
CA LEU A 601 17.57 -2.05 27.34
C LEU A 601 16.58 -3.03 26.70
N ALA A 602 15.86 -3.82 27.49
CA ALA A 602 14.81 -4.71 27.00
C ALA A 602 13.64 -3.92 26.38
N ILE A 603 13.20 -2.82 26.99
CA ILE A 603 12.23 -1.88 26.42
C ILE A 603 12.72 -1.39 25.05
N GLY A 604 13.99 -0.97 24.97
CA GLY A 604 14.58 -0.50 23.72
C GLY A 604 14.59 -1.56 22.61
N ALA A 605 14.97 -2.78 22.95
CA ALA A 605 14.95 -3.91 22.02
C ALA A 605 13.55 -4.18 21.46
N VAL A 606 12.51 -4.17 22.31
CA VAL A 606 11.12 -4.38 21.88
C VAL A 606 10.62 -3.19 21.04
N ASN A 607 10.88 -1.95 21.44
CA ASN A 607 10.52 -0.77 20.65
C ASN A 607 11.09 -0.86 19.22
N LEU A 608 12.37 -1.19 19.07
CA LEU A 608 13.04 -1.32 17.78
C LEU A 608 12.51 -2.50 16.98
N MET A 609 12.41 -3.68 17.60
CA MET A 609 11.97 -4.90 16.93
C MET A 609 10.55 -4.75 16.34
N VAL A 610 9.60 -4.25 17.14
CA VAL A 610 8.21 -4.06 16.68
C VAL A 610 8.15 -3.01 15.57
N SER A 611 8.78 -1.86 15.76
CA SER A 611 8.78 -0.78 14.77
C SER A 611 9.42 -1.22 13.45
N PHE A 612 10.59 -1.86 13.48
CA PHE A 612 11.30 -2.33 12.29
C PHE A 612 10.53 -3.43 11.56
N THR A 613 10.02 -4.42 12.28
CA THR A 613 9.27 -5.54 11.68
C THR A 613 8.01 -5.06 10.96
N LEU A 614 7.24 -4.16 11.58
CA LEU A 614 6.05 -3.59 10.96
C LEU A 614 6.41 -2.72 9.73
N ALA A 615 7.44 -1.90 9.84
CA ALA A 615 7.90 -1.07 8.74
C ALA A 615 8.41 -1.92 7.55
N LEU A 616 9.20 -2.95 7.83
CA LEU A 616 9.71 -3.88 6.82
C LEU A 616 8.58 -4.66 6.15
N PHE A 617 7.62 -5.16 6.94
CA PHE A 617 6.44 -5.86 6.40
C PHE A 617 5.66 -4.98 5.41
N VAL A 618 5.41 -3.72 5.77
CA VAL A 618 4.71 -2.77 4.89
C VAL A 618 5.54 -2.43 3.66
N ALA A 619 6.85 -2.18 3.83
CA ALA A 619 7.75 -1.84 2.73
C ALA A 619 7.90 -2.98 1.70
N LEU A 620 8.07 -4.22 2.13
CA LEU A 620 8.12 -5.39 1.24
C LEU A 620 6.79 -5.61 0.52
N ARG A 621 5.67 -5.49 1.26
CA ARG A 621 4.35 -5.69 0.69
C ARG A 621 3.97 -4.60 -0.32
N SER A 622 4.41 -3.36 -0.12
CA SER A 622 4.19 -2.26 -1.06
C SER A 622 4.87 -2.50 -2.42
N ARG A 623 6.04 -3.12 -2.37
CA ARG A 623 6.84 -3.45 -3.56
C ARG A 623 6.45 -4.78 -4.21
N GLY A 624 5.55 -5.55 -3.58
CA GLY A 624 5.13 -6.88 -4.06
C GLY A 624 6.20 -7.96 -3.91
N THR A 625 7.30 -7.63 -3.24
CA THR A 625 8.43 -8.54 -3.00
C THR A 625 8.19 -9.42 -1.79
N LYS A 626 8.79 -10.62 -1.80
CA LYS A 626 8.80 -11.54 -0.66
C LYS A 626 10.23 -11.97 -0.39
N ILE A 627 10.60 -11.98 0.88
CA ILE A 627 11.85 -12.64 1.28
C ILE A 627 11.65 -14.14 1.04
N SER A 628 12.51 -14.74 0.23
CA SER A 628 12.41 -16.15 -0.17
C SER A 628 12.44 -17.11 1.02
N SER A 629 13.25 -16.80 2.05
CA SER A 629 13.30 -17.54 3.30
C SER A 629 13.91 -16.68 4.42
N ILE A 630 13.10 -16.37 5.43
CA ILE A 630 13.55 -15.66 6.63
C ILE A 630 14.61 -16.48 7.38
N SER A 631 14.47 -17.81 7.42
CA SER A 631 15.44 -18.67 8.12
C SER A 631 16.82 -18.65 7.44
N LYS A 632 16.89 -18.59 6.11
CA LYS A 632 18.16 -18.46 5.39
C LYS A 632 18.83 -17.12 5.62
N LEU A 633 18.05 -16.04 5.62
CA LEU A 633 18.54 -14.70 5.96
C LEU A 633 19.11 -14.66 7.37
N LEU A 634 18.38 -15.17 8.36
CA LEU A 634 18.84 -15.23 9.76
C LEU A 634 20.09 -16.11 9.93
N ASN A 635 20.16 -17.24 9.22
CA ASN A 635 21.37 -18.07 9.21
C ASN A 635 22.57 -17.34 8.59
N SER A 636 22.37 -16.57 7.52
CA SER A 636 23.43 -15.75 6.94
C SER A 636 23.90 -14.65 7.91
N VAL A 637 22.95 -13.98 8.59
CA VAL A 637 23.26 -13.00 9.65
C VAL A 637 24.07 -13.66 10.76
N TRP A 638 23.61 -14.79 11.28
CA TRP A 638 24.31 -15.53 12.34
C TRP A 638 25.72 -15.96 11.94
N THR A 639 25.89 -16.46 10.72
CA THR A 639 27.20 -16.87 10.18
C THR A 639 28.16 -15.68 10.11
N GLN A 640 27.70 -14.51 9.65
CA GLN A 640 28.52 -13.30 9.57
C GLN A 640 28.91 -12.76 10.97
N ILE A 641 27.97 -12.76 11.92
CA ILE A 641 28.21 -12.35 13.31
C ILE A 641 29.20 -13.32 13.97
N LYS A 642 29.04 -14.63 13.77
CA LYS A 642 29.94 -15.65 14.34
C LYS A 642 31.36 -15.54 13.78
N ALA A 643 31.50 -15.19 12.49
CA ALA A 643 32.78 -14.96 11.84
C ALA A 643 33.48 -13.69 12.36
N ASN A 644 32.71 -12.64 12.68
CA ASN A 644 33.25 -11.39 13.22
C ASN A 644 32.22 -10.71 14.15
N PRO A 645 32.26 -10.99 15.48
CA PRO A 645 31.33 -10.41 16.44
C PRO A 645 31.43 -8.89 16.56
N LEU A 646 32.56 -8.29 16.22
CA LEU A 646 32.79 -6.84 16.26
C LEU A 646 31.90 -6.09 15.24
N LEU A 647 31.35 -6.77 14.22
CA LEU A 647 30.44 -6.16 13.24
C LEU A 647 29.17 -5.56 13.88
N LEU A 648 28.73 -6.08 15.03
CA LEU A 648 27.58 -5.56 15.77
C LEU A 648 27.86 -4.27 16.54
N VAL A 649 29.13 -4.06 16.91
CA VAL A 649 29.55 -2.98 17.83
C VAL A 649 30.27 -1.87 17.07
N TYR A 650 31.05 -2.21 16.05
CA TYR A 650 31.96 -1.27 15.41
C TYR A 650 32.01 -1.46 13.88
N PRO A 651 32.00 -0.38 13.06
CA PRO A 651 32.15 -0.50 11.62
C PRO A 651 33.56 -0.98 11.26
N VAL A 652 33.65 -2.25 10.88
CA VAL A 652 34.90 -2.80 10.32
C VAL A 652 34.96 -2.40 8.85
N GLN A 653 35.94 -1.53 8.51
CA GLN A 653 36.20 -1.25 7.08
C GLN A 653 36.62 -2.56 6.40
N ALA A 654 35.90 -2.98 5.37
CA ALA A 654 36.43 -3.97 4.46
C ALA A 654 37.76 -3.40 3.90
N LYS A 655 38.84 -4.13 3.98
CA LYS A 655 40.07 -3.79 3.25
C LYS A 655 39.66 -3.78 1.76
N ASP A 656 39.68 -2.61 1.13
CA ASP A 656 39.54 -2.45 -0.32
C ASP A 656 40.67 -3.29 -0.95
N GLY A 657 40.33 -4.45 -1.49
CA GLY A 657 41.35 -5.31 -2.08
C GLY A 657 40.91 -6.71 -2.52
N GLN A 658 39.60 -7.01 -2.67
CA GLN A 658 39.18 -8.28 -3.28
C GLN A 658 37.82 -8.19 -4.00
N GLU A 659 37.63 -7.17 -4.85
CA GLU A 659 36.58 -7.20 -5.88
C GLU A 659 37.22 -6.87 -7.23
N ASN A 660 38.12 -7.72 -7.69
CA ASN A 660 38.48 -7.87 -9.11
C ASN A 660 39.13 -9.24 -9.28
N LYS A 661 38.30 -10.25 -9.45
CA LYS A 661 38.61 -11.42 -10.32
C LYS A 661 37.30 -12.16 -10.62
#